data_6a84d01f7eb22cf12f16b21e25653a0b
#
_entry.id   6a84d01f7eb22cf12f16b21e25653a0b
#
_cell.length_a   1.000
_cell.length_b   1.000
_cell.length_c   1.000
_cell.angle_alpha   90.00
_cell.angle_beta   90.00
_cell.angle_gamma   90.00
#
_symmetry.space_group_name_H-M   'P 1'
#
loop_
_entity.id
_entity.type
_entity.pdbx_description
1 polymer ?
#
loop_
_entity_poly.entity_id
_entity_poly.type
_entity_poly.pdbx_seq_one_letter_code
_entity_poly.pdbx_strand_id
1 'polypeptide(L)'
;MNINTLTIKAQEALQAALNLARERGQQAVEPLHLLSVLVREDDSLAAFLLGRVGVNVRSLRDETERAVGALPRVEGGGEQFFAQETSKAIQRAVDFTKNFGDKYASVEHLLLALVAERGAAADILKRNGATEKELIEAVRTFRKGATVDSQTAEQQFDALGKYAINLNEQARSGKLDPVIGRDEEIRRVLQILSRRTKNNPILVGEAGVGKTAIAEGIARRIIDGDVPENLKSKSIYSLDMGALIAGAKYQGEFEERLKAVVQEVTASEGEILLFIDEIHTLVGAGKSSGAMDAANILKPALARGELRTIGATTLDEFQKYFEQDKALERRFQKVMGDEPTQEDAISILRGLKERYENHHQVRIKDEAIVAAVELSTRYITSRFLPDKAIDLVDEAASRLRLEMNSVPEEIDTLDRRVRQLEIEREAIRREKDKERVEHLTKEIEELKARDAEMRARWQGQRDLLKKIQANKDKIESLKVEARQAERQGDYGKVAEIRYGKIQEAEKEIAAFQEEYRLASASGSMIKEEVDAQDVAEVVSRWTGIPVTRMLASEREKLLHMEDELHKRVIGQEQAIAAISDAVRRSRAGLNDPRKPIGSFIFLGTTGVGKTELAKALAEFLFNDDQMMTRIDMSEYQERHAVSRLVGAPPGYVGYDEGGQLTEAVRRKPYSVVLLDEIEKAHPDVFNILLQVLDDGRLTDNKGRTVDFRNTIIIMTSNMGSQVIQENFAEAFDGKKLPEEVVEKTRLAVIDLLKQQLKPEFLNRIDEIVMFEPLTHKDIERIVDIQLGIVRRMLSENGIRLEYSDKAREWIASAGYDPLYGARPVKRVIQRYVVNDLSKRILAGEVDRSKPISIDAGKDSLTFSN
;
A
#
# COMPACT_ATOMS: atom_id res chain seq x y z
N MET A 1 -11.75 -58.17 6.99
CA MET A 1 -10.80 -57.25 6.40
C MET A 1 -10.29 -56.34 7.51
N ASN A 2 -8.99 -56.27 7.75
CA ASN A 2 -8.46 -55.45 8.84
C ASN A 2 -8.05 -54.09 8.27
N ILE A 3 -8.95 -53.11 8.32
CA ILE A 3 -8.76 -51.76 7.82
C ILE A 3 -7.60 -51.03 8.54
N ASN A 4 -7.25 -51.47 9.74
CA ASN A 4 -6.16 -50.89 10.54
C ASN A 4 -4.75 -51.15 9.98
N THR A 5 -4.61 -52.00 8.97
CA THR A 5 -3.33 -52.25 8.28
C THR A 5 -3.11 -51.30 7.08
N LEU A 6 -4.02 -50.37 6.84
CA LEU A 6 -3.97 -49.38 5.78
C LEU A 6 -3.64 -48.00 6.34
N THR A 7 -2.98 -47.20 5.50
CA THR A 7 -2.81 -45.74 5.82
C THR A 7 -4.16 -45.01 5.76
N ILE A 8 -4.23 -43.84 6.38
CA ILE A 8 -5.46 -43.04 6.41
C ILE A 8 -5.90 -42.71 4.96
N LYS A 9 -5.00 -42.35 4.08
CA LYS A 9 -5.30 -42.07 2.66
C LYS A 9 -5.80 -43.29 1.90
N ALA A 10 -5.23 -44.45 2.16
CA ALA A 10 -5.71 -45.69 1.56
C ALA A 10 -7.11 -46.05 2.05
N GLN A 11 -7.42 -45.79 3.34
CA GLN A 11 -8.78 -45.96 3.89
C GLN A 11 -9.77 -44.95 3.26
N GLU A 12 -9.38 -43.67 3.12
CA GLU A 12 -10.18 -42.64 2.45
C GLU A 12 -10.46 -43.02 0.99
N ALA A 13 -9.47 -43.52 0.26
CA ALA A 13 -9.64 -43.99 -1.12
C ALA A 13 -10.67 -45.15 -1.23
N LEU A 14 -10.64 -46.09 -0.28
CA LEU A 14 -11.64 -47.15 -0.22
C LEU A 14 -13.04 -46.64 0.08
N GLN A 15 -13.14 -45.70 1.03
CA GLN A 15 -14.44 -45.07 1.37
C GLN A 15 -14.96 -44.25 0.20
N ALA A 16 -14.11 -43.55 -0.52
CA ALA A 16 -14.47 -42.81 -1.72
C ALA A 16 -14.96 -43.74 -2.86
N ALA A 17 -14.34 -44.94 -2.97
CA ALA A 17 -14.78 -45.95 -3.93
C ALA A 17 -16.17 -46.49 -3.58
N LEU A 18 -16.47 -46.71 -2.29
CA LEU A 18 -17.80 -47.06 -1.80
C LEU A 18 -18.83 -45.98 -2.14
N ASN A 19 -18.50 -44.73 -1.91
CA ASN A 19 -19.37 -43.60 -2.21
C ASN A 19 -19.63 -43.48 -3.72
N LEU A 20 -18.59 -43.64 -4.55
CA LEU A 20 -18.71 -43.60 -6.01
C LEU A 20 -19.65 -44.71 -6.53
N ALA A 21 -19.53 -45.96 -6.00
CA ALA A 21 -20.44 -47.04 -6.35
C ALA A 21 -21.88 -46.71 -5.96
N ARG A 22 -22.07 -46.12 -4.79
CA ARG A 22 -23.41 -45.68 -4.33
C ARG A 22 -24.02 -44.62 -5.24
N GLU A 23 -23.25 -43.59 -5.58
CA GLU A 23 -23.68 -42.53 -6.48
C GLU A 23 -24.07 -43.06 -7.88
N ARG A 24 -23.38 -44.09 -8.35
CA ARG A 24 -23.63 -44.70 -9.64
C ARG A 24 -24.75 -45.76 -9.60
N GLY A 25 -25.35 -46.04 -8.44
CA GLY A 25 -26.36 -47.08 -8.26
C GLY A 25 -25.80 -48.51 -8.42
N GLN A 26 -24.55 -48.72 -8.07
CA GLN A 26 -23.88 -50.01 -8.19
C GLN A 26 -23.68 -50.61 -6.82
N GLN A 27 -24.03 -51.89 -6.63
CA GLN A 27 -24.01 -52.54 -5.32
C GLN A 27 -22.64 -53.14 -4.96
N ALA A 28 -21.93 -53.69 -5.97
CA ALA A 28 -20.60 -54.20 -5.79
C ALA A 28 -19.54 -53.13 -6.10
N VAL A 29 -18.60 -52.90 -5.18
CA VAL A 29 -17.43 -52.04 -5.40
C VAL A 29 -16.36 -52.84 -6.11
N GLU A 30 -16.26 -52.64 -7.41
CA GLU A 30 -15.28 -53.29 -8.30
C GLU A 30 -13.91 -52.61 -8.26
N PRO A 31 -12.79 -53.24 -8.66
CA PRO A 31 -11.45 -52.63 -8.76
C PRO A 31 -11.44 -51.34 -9.61
N LEU A 32 -12.35 -51.22 -10.58
CA LEU A 32 -12.52 -50.04 -11.42
C LEU A 32 -12.94 -48.81 -10.63
N HIS A 33 -13.77 -48.95 -9.58
CA HIS A 33 -14.12 -47.82 -8.71
C HIS A 33 -12.91 -47.32 -7.94
N LEU A 34 -12.10 -48.25 -7.43
CA LEU A 34 -10.88 -47.89 -6.72
C LEU A 34 -9.89 -47.18 -7.65
N LEU A 35 -9.69 -47.71 -8.88
CA LEU A 35 -8.83 -47.05 -9.87
C LEU A 35 -9.33 -45.68 -10.23
N SER A 36 -10.63 -45.52 -10.47
CA SER A 36 -11.25 -44.19 -10.76
C SER A 36 -10.98 -43.17 -9.66
N VAL A 37 -11.10 -43.57 -8.39
CA VAL A 37 -10.80 -42.68 -7.24
C VAL A 37 -9.31 -42.34 -7.19
N LEU A 38 -8.43 -43.32 -7.36
CA LEU A 38 -6.97 -43.09 -7.27
C LEU A 38 -6.43 -42.12 -8.33
N VAL A 39 -7.05 -42.09 -9.52
CA VAL A 39 -6.60 -41.23 -10.64
C VAL A 39 -7.50 -40.03 -10.86
N ARG A 40 -8.43 -39.74 -9.94
CA ARG A 40 -9.41 -38.65 -10.07
C ARG A 40 -8.82 -37.25 -10.10
N GLU A 41 -7.83 -37.01 -9.25
CA GLU A 41 -7.14 -35.74 -9.13
C GLU A 41 -5.81 -35.76 -9.86
N ASP A 42 -5.46 -34.67 -10.57
CA ASP A 42 -4.22 -34.63 -11.37
C ASP A 42 -2.96 -34.60 -10.50
N ASP A 43 -3.07 -34.16 -9.25
CA ASP A 43 -2.02 -34.08 -8.25
C ASP A 43 -1.98 -35.29 -7.29
N SER A 44 -2.78 -36.31 -7.54
CA SER A 44 -2.75 -37.54 -6.73
C SER A 44 -1.44 -38.29 -6.88
N LEU A 45 -0.98 -38.96 -5.81
CA LEU A 45 0.22 -39.81 -5.83
C LEU A 45 0.15 -40.89 -6.93
N ALA A 46 -1.04 -41.44 -7.12
CA ALA A 46 -1.25 -42.44 -8.17
C ALA A 46 -1.07 -41.85 -9.58
N ALA A 47 -1.62 -40.66 -9.83
CA ALA A 47 -1.44 -39.97 -11.10
C ALA A 47 0.03 -39.60 -11.35
N PHE A 48 0.73 -39.12 -10.32
CA PHE A 48 2.16 -38.82 -10.39
C PHE A 48 2.99 -40.06 -10.74
N LEU A 49 2.80 -41.20 -10.05
CA LEU A 49 3.53 -42.45 -10.33
C LEU A 49 3.25 -42.98 -11.73
N LEU A 50 1.99 -42.94 -12.18
CA LEU A 50 1.59 -43.34 -13.53
C LEU A 50 2.21 -42.42 -14.59
N GLY A 51 2.23 -41.14 -14.37
CA GLY A 51 2.92 -40.18 -15.26
C GLY A 51 4.40 -40.42 -15.38
N ARG A 52 5.08 -40.81 -14.29
CA ARG A 52 6.50 -41.18 -14.28
C ARG A 52 6.83 -42.41 -15.13
N VAL A 53 5.93 -43.37 -15.22
CA VAL A 53 6.10 -44.56 -16.10
C VAL A 53 5.56 -44.31 -17.51
N GLY A 54 5.26 -43.05 -17.88
CA GLY A 54 4.89 -42.68 -19.24
C GLY A 54 3.41 -42.85 -19.59
N VAL A 55 2.54 -43.10 -18.60
CA VAL A 55 1.09 -43.26 -18.81
C VAL A 55 0.44 -41.89 -19.01
N ASN A 56 -0.42 -41.75 -20.02
CA ASN A 56 -1.28 -40.60 -20.19
C ASN A 56 -2.47 -40.69 -19.21
N VAL A 57 -2.33 -40.01 -18.05
CA VAL A 57 -3.31 -40.06 -16.95
C VAL A 57 -4.71 -39.59 -17.37
N ARG A 58 -4.81 -38.62 -18.28
CA ARG A 58 -6.12 -38.13 -18.78
C ARG A 58 -6.82 -39.22 -19.60
N SER A 59 -6.12 -39.84 -20.51
CA SER A 59 -6.67 -40.92 -21.31
C SER A 59 -7.07 -42.10 -20.44
N LEU A 60 -6.26 -42.43 -19.45
CA LEU A 60 -6.53 -43.52 -18.48
C LEU A 60 -7.79 -43.20 -17.66
N ARG A 61 -7.97 -41.97 -17.21
CA ARG A 61 -9.14 -41.53 -16.47
C ARG A 61 -10.40 -41.66 -17.29
N ASP A 62 -10.39 -41.13 -18.52
CA ASP A 62 -11.57 -41.20 -19.42
C ASP A 62 -11.94 -42.66 -19.76
N GLU A 63 -10.97 -43.52 -19.90
CA GLU A 63 -11.19 -44.97 -20.16
C GLU A 63 -11.79 -45.65 -18.91
N THR A 64 -11.23 -45.32 -17.73
CA THR A 64 -11.72 -45.85 -16.44
C THR A 64 -13.14 -45.39 -16.14
N GLU A 65 -13.45 -44.11 -16.33
CA GLU A 65 -14.79 -43.57 -16.13
C GLU A 65 -15.84 -44.19 -17.04
N ARG A 66 -15.48 -44.45 -18.31
CA ARG A 66 -16.35 -45.16 -19.25
C ARG A 66 -16.58 -46.60 -18.80
N ALA A 67 -15.53 -47.28 -18.32
CA ALA A 67 -15.64 -48.65 -17.83
C ALA A 67 -16.51 -48.73 -16.54
N VAL A 68 -16.37 -47.81 -15.62
CA VAL A 68 -17.23 -47.70 -14.42
C VAL A 68 -18.69 -47.42 -14.80
N GLY A 69 -18.91 -46.58 -15.81
CA GLY A 69 -20.25 -46.27 -16.31
C GLY A 69 -20.97 -47.48 -16.96
N ALA A 70 -20.20 -48.44 -17.47
CA ALA A 70 -20.70 -49.67 -18.10
C ALA A 70 -21.02 -50.81 -17.10
N LEU A 71 -20.65 -50.66 -15.82
CA LEU A 71 -20.96 -51.63 -14.79
C LEU A 71 -22.45 -51.75 -14.51
N PRO A 72 -22.97 -52.94 -14.13
CA PRO A 72 -24.40 -53.16 -13.88
C PRO A 72 -24.95 -52.24 -12.75
N ARG A 73 -26.10 -51.64 -12.98
CA ARG A 73 -26.83 -50.86 -11.98
C ARG A 73 -27.95 -51.69 -11.37
N VAL A 74 -28.15 -51.55 -10.08
CA VAL A 74 -29.19 -52.26 -9.36
C VAL A 74 -30.23 -51.23 -8.86
N GLU A 75 -31.48 -51.32 -9.29
CA GLU A 75 -32.59 -50.55 -8.76
C GLU A 75 -33.09 -51.19 -7.45
N GLY A 76 -32.79 -50.57 -6.30
CA GLY A 76 -33.24 -51.01 -4.98
C GLY A 76 -32.13 -50.93 -3.96
N GLY A 77 -32.29 -50.04 -2.95
CA GLY A 77 -31.29 -49.69 -1.95
C GLY A 77 -30.82 -50.85 -1.11
N GLY A 78 -29.66 -51.48 -1.54
CA GLY A 78 -28.92 -52.44 -0.74
C GLY A 78 -27.61 -51.80 -0.24
N GLU A 79 -27.02 -52.31 0.86
CA GLU A 79 -25.70 -51.90 1.30
C GLU A 79 -24.65 -52.26 0.26
N GLN A 80 -23.71 -51.34 -0.01
CA GLN A 80 -22.57 -51.58 -0.91
C GLN A 80 -21.59 -52.54 -0.23
N PHE A 81 -21.04 -53.45 -1.00
CA PHE A 81 -20.02 -54.40 -0.53
C PHE A 81 -18.86 -54.47 -1.52
N PHE A 82 -17.66 -54.74 -1.04
CA PHE A 82 -16.50 -54.97 -1.89
C PHE A 82 -16.63 -56.26 -2.66
N ALA A 83 -16.49 -56.21 -3.99
CA ALA A 83 -16.41 -57.37 -4.83
C ALA A 83 -15.23 -58.27 -4.39
N GLN A 84 -15.32 -59.56 -4.72
CA GLN A 84 -14.28 -60.53 -4.38
C GLN A 84 -12.94 -60.08 -4.96
N GLU A 85 -12.92 -59.54 -6.16
CA GLU A 85 -11.73 -59.03 -6.85
C GLU A 85 -11.12 -57.82 -6.15
N THR A 86 -11.95 -56.89 -5.69
CA THR A 86 -11.50 -55.72 -4.90
C THR A 86 -10.91 -56.14 -3.56
N SER A 87 -11.56 -57.11 -2.92
CA SER A 87 -11.05 -57.70 -1.65
C SER A 87 -9.71 -58.39 -1.83
N LYS A 88 -9.49 -59.09 -2.95
CA LYS A 88 -8.21 -59.68 -3.31
C LYS A 88 -7.15 -58.59 -3.59
N ALA A 89 -7.52 -57.54 -4.33
CA ALA A 89 -6.58 -56.45 -4.61
C ALA A 89 -6.12 -55.74 -3.30
N ILE A 90 -7.02 -55.53 -2.35
CA ILE A 90 -6.68 -54.95 -1.04
C ILE A 90 -5.74 -55.89 -0.25
N GLN A 91 -6.03 -57.21 -0.23
CA GLN A 91 -5.14 -58.18 0.41
C GLN A 91 -3.76 -58.20 -0.27
N ARG A 92 -3.72 -58.13 -1.61
CA ARG A 92 -2.47 -58.05 -2.38
C ARG A 92 -1.68 -56.79 -2.06
N ALA A 93 -2.37 -55.65 -1.85
CA ALA A 93 -1.71 -54.41 -1.42
C ALA A 93 -1.04 -54.58 -0.06
N VAL A 94 -1.68 -55.28 0.89
CA VAL A 94 -1.07 -55.61 2.18
C VAL A 94 0.13 -56.55 2.03
N ASP A 95 0.10 -57.49 1.07
CA ASP A 95 1.27 -58.38 0.81
C ASP A 95 2.44 -57.60 0.19
N PHE A 96 2.19 -56.58 -0.65
CA PHE A 96 3.24 -55.71 -1.19
C PHE A 96 4.01 -54.94 -0.10
N THR A 97 3.45 -54.71 1.08
CA THR A 97 4.16 -54.05 2.19
C THR A 97 5.45 -54.76 2.56
N LYS A 98 5.46 -56.14 2.45
CA LYS A 98 6.64 -56.96 2.74
C LYS A 98 7.79 -56.68 1.78
N ASN A 99 7.48 -56.31 0.51
CA ASN A 99 8.48 -56.04 -0.52
C ASN A 99 9.24 -54.72 -0.30
N PHE A 100 8.63 -53.80 0.46
CA PHE A 100 9.17 -52.49 0.77
C PHE A 100 9.59 -52.35 2.25
N GLY A 101 9.31 -53.34 3.10
CA GLY A 101 9.60 -53.29 4.53
C GLY A 101 8.61 -52.43 5.32
N ASP A 102 7.41 -52.18 4.79
CA ASP A 102 6.40 -51.32 5.34
C ASP A 102 5.48 -51.99 6.34
N LYS A 103 4.98 -51.24 7.30
CA LYS A 103 4.01 -51.73 8.29
C LYS A 103 2.55 -51.54 7.86
N TYR A 104 2.31 -50.52 7.02
CA TYR A 104 0.97 -50.18 6.53
C TYR A 104 0.93 -50.14 5.01
N ALA A 105 -0.18 -50.59 4.43
CA ALA A 105 -0.38 -50.49 2.99
C ALA A 105 -0.95 -49.12 2.63
N SER A 106 -0.30 -48.41 1.74
CA SER A 106 -0.55 -47.08 1.25
C SER A 106 -1.24 -47.08 -0.10
N VAL A 107 -1.53 -45.90 -0.65
CA VAL A 107 -2.17 -45.67 -1.95
C VAL A 107 -1.35 -46.31 -3.08
N GLU A 108 -0.01 -46.20 -3.05
CA GLU A 108 0.85 -46.83 -4.03
C GLU A 108 0.79 -48.38 -3.97
N HIS A 109 0.60 -48.97 -2.80
CA HIS A 109 0.41 -50.43 -2.70
C HIS A 109 -0.94 -50.83 -3.31
N LEU A 110 -2.00 -50.03 -3.14
CA LEU A 110 -3.29 -50.26 -3.80
C LEU A 110 -3.14 -50.17 -5.32
N LEU A 111 -2.38 -49.18 -5.85
CA LEU A 111 -2.12 -49.07 -7.27
C LEU A 111 -1.33 -50.26 -7.81
N LEU A 112 -0.28 -50.69 -7.11
CA LEU A 112 0.51 -51.87 -7.46
C LEU A 112 -0.36 -53.12 -7.48
N ALA A 113 -1.23 -53.30 -6.52
CA ALA A 113 -2.15 -54.42 -6.45
C ALA A 113 -3.16 -54.42 -7.62
N LEU A 114 -3.68 -53.28 -8.01
CA LEU A 114 -4.57 -53.16 -9.17
C LEU A 114 -3.90 -53.55 -10.50
N VAL A 115 -2.62 -53.25 -10.67
CA VAL A 115 -1.84 -53.67 -11.85
C VAL A 115 -1.49 -55.17 -11.83
N ALA A 116 -1.20 -55.71 -10.64
CA ALA A 116 -0.76 -57.11 -10.46
C ALA A 116 -1.91 -58.14 -10.56
N GLU A 117 -3.11 -57.76 -10.11
CA GLU A 117 -4.28 -58.63 -10.16
C GLU A 117 -4.85 -58.70 -11.60
N ARG A 118 -5.62 -59.79 -11.85
CA ARG A 118 -6.33 -59.99 -13.15
C ARG A 118 -7.70 -59.30 -13.07
N GLY A 119 -8.10 -58.60 -14.16
CA GLY A 119 -9.40 -57.98 -14.26
C GLY A 119 -9.40 -56.68 -15.05
N ALA A 120 -10.55 -56.07 -15.21
CA ALA A 120 -10.74 -54.89 -16.08
C ALA A 120 -9.86 -53.71 -15.71
N ALA A 121 -9.60 -53.43 -14.41
CA ALA A 121 -8.71 -52.38 -13.98
C ALA A 121 -7.23 -52.60 -14.39
N ALA A 122 -6.75 -53.85 -14.23
CA ALA A 122 -5.40 -54.23 -14.66
C ALA A 122 -5.22 -54.14 -16.18
N ASP A 123 -6.27 -54.55 -16.93
CA ASP A 123 -6.24 -54.52 -18.39
C ASP A 123 -6.20 -53.09 -18.92
N ILE A 124 -6.93 -52.15 -18.29
CA ILE A 124 -6.88 -50.72 -18.62
C ILE A 124 -5.49 -50.15 -18.31
N LEU A 125 -4.94 -50.40 -17.10
CA LEU A 125 -3.62 -49.94 -16.71
C LEU A 125 -2.51 -50.48 -17.67
N LYS A 126 -2.55 -51.76 -18.01
CA LYS A 126 -1.56 -52.38 -18.93
C LYS A 126 -1.68 -51.84 -20.35
N ARG A 127 -2.91 -51.64 -20.86
CA ARG A 127 -3.11 -51.06 -22.21
C ARG A 127 -2.58 -49.62 -22.30
N ASN A 128 -2.62 -48.90 -21.20
CA ASN A 128 -2.07 -47.56 -21.11
C ASN A 128 -0.57 -47.55 -20.75
N GLY A 129 0.11 -48.72 -20.70
CA GLY A 129 1.55 -48.82 -20.53
C GLY A 129 2.04 -48.99 -19.09
N ALA A 130 1.16 -49.12 -18.09
CA ALA A 130 1.57 -49.36 -16.71
C ALA A 130 1.92 -50.83 -16.49
N THR A 131 3.17 -51.13 -16.11
CA THR A 131 3.61 -52.46 -15.71
C THR A 131 3.96 -52.51 -14.24
N GLU A 132 3.77 -53.70 -13.62
CA GLU A 132 4.09 -53.87 -12.19
C GLU A 132 5.56 -53.55 -11.88
N LYS A 133 6.48 -53.99 -12.75
CA LYS A 133 7.93 -53.80 -12.57
C LYS A 133 8.32 -52.32 -12.61
N GLU A 134 7.83 -51.59 -13.59
CA GLU A 134 8.12 -50.15 -13.74
C GLU A 134 7.52 -49.32 -12.60
N LEU A 135 6.31 -49.67 -12.17
CA LEU A 135 5.69 -49.02 -11.02
C LEU A 135 6.44 -49.28 -9.71
N ILE A 136 6.90 -50.50 -9.46
CA ILE A 136 7.75 -50.84 -8.30
C ILE A 136 9.03 -49.99 -8.32
N GLU A 137 9.65 -49.81 -9.46
CA GLU A 137 10.86 -49.00 -9.61
C GLU A 137 10.56 -47.51 -9.44
N ALA A 138 9.43 -47.04 -9.96
CA ALA A 138 8.95 -45.67 -9.76
C ALA A 138 8.65 -45.38 -8.26
N VAL A 139 7.99 -46.31 -7.54
CA VAL A 139 7.74 -46.19 -6.10
C VAL A 139 9.05 -46.16 -5.31
N ARG A 140 10.01 -47.04 -5.63
CA ARG A 140 11.33 -47.05 -4.95
C ARG A 140 12.09 -45.74 -5.18
N THR A 141 12.08 -45.24 -6.41
CA THR A 141 12.72 -43.97 -6.77
C THR A 141 12.04 -42.80 -6.09
N PHE A 142 10.71 -42.82 -6.01
CA PHE A 142 9.92 -41.78 -5.31
C PHE A 142 10.21 -41.79 -3.81
N ARG A 143 10.22 -42.92 -3.17
CA ARG A 143 10.41 -43.04 -1.72
C ARG A 143 11.86 -42.84 -1.26
N LYS A 144 12.84 -42.90 -2.12
CA LYS A 144 14.28 -42.76 -1.80
C LYS A 144 14.70 -43.57 -0.54
N GLY A 145 14.12 -44.77 -0.35
CA GLY A 145 14.40 -45.64 0.79
C GLY A 145 13.55 -45.41 2.04
N ALA A 146 12.60 -44.46 2.05
CA ALA A 146 11.68 -44.27 3.16
C ALA A 146 10.62 -45.39 3.24
N THR A 147 10.27 -45.83 4.46
CA THR A 147 9.27 -46.84 4.77
C THR A 147 7.98 -46.25 5.32
N VAL A 148 6.84 -46.93 5.10
CA VAL A 148 5.52 -46.57 5.61
C VAL A 148 5.30 -47.20 7.00
N ASP A 149 5.82 -46.56 8.03
CA ASP A 149 5.80 -47.07 9.39
C ASP A 149 4.65 -46.52 10.26
N SER A 150 3.90 -45.50 9.77
CA SER A 150 2.73 -44.94 10.41
C SER A 150 1.54 -44.85 9.45
N GLN A 151 0.34 -44.70 9.97
CA GLN A 151 -0.87 -44.54 9.17
C GLN A 151 -0.90 -43.16 8.44
N THR A 152 -0.07 -42.19 8.86
CA THR A 152 0.04 -40.84 8.29
C THR A 152 1.29 -40.68 7.40
N ALA A 153 2.06 -41.77 7.16
CA ALA A 153 3.35 -41.71 6.48
C ALA A 153 3.29 -41.11 5.04
N GLU A 154 2.18 -41.27 4.32
CA GLU A 154 2.00 -40.68 2.98
C GLU A 154 1.92 -39.16 2.97
N GLN A 155 1.60 -38.52 4.12
CA GLN A 155 1.64 -37.07 4.26
C GLN A 155 3.08 -36.54 4.31
N GLN A 156 4.03 -37.40 4.64
CA GLN A 156 5.45 -37.07 4.81
C GLN A 156 6.24 -37.20 3.47
N PHE A 157 5.67 -37.77 2.43
CA PHE A 157 6.33 -37.90 1.13
C PHE A 157 6.13 -36.61 0.31
N ASP A 158 7.21 -36.13 -0.29
CA ASP A 158 7.24 -34.91 -1.12
C ASP A 158 6.75 -33.69 -0.37
N ALA A 159 7.20 -33.54 0.87
CA ALA A 159 6.81 -32.39 1.72
C ALA A 159 7.32 -31.06 1.14
N LEU A 160 8.50 -31.05 0.52
CA LEU A 160 9.06 -29.89 -0.15
C LEU A 160 8.23 -29.46 -1.37
N GLY A 161 7.75 -30.40 -2.18
CA GLY A 161 6.91 -30.09 -3.33
C GLY A 161 5.54 -29.54 -2.93
N LYS A 162 5.04 -29.90 -1.72
CA LYS A 162 3.73 -29.43 -1.21
C LYS A 162 3.81 -28.14 -0.42
N TYR A 163 4.88 -27.92 0.35
CA TYR A 163 4.98 -26.87 1.35
C TYR A 163 6.13 -25.89 1.11
N ALA A 164 6.84 -26.02 0.00
CA ALA A 164 7.92 -25.11 -0.36
C ALA A 164 7.98 -24.87 -1.87
N ILE A 165 8.44 -23.69 -2.23
CA ILE A 165 8.58 -23.24 -3.62
C ILE A 165 10.06 -23.34 -4.01
N ASN A 166 10.37 -24.02 -5.11
CA ASN A 166 11.73 -24.12 -5.64
C ASN A 166 12.12 -22.85 -6.38
N LEU A 167 12.92 -21.97 -5.75
CA LEU A 167 13.37 -20.71 -6.33
C LEU A 167 14.30 -20.91 -7.54
N ASN A 168 15.09 -21.99 -7.57
CA ASN A 168 15.95 -22.29 -8.72
C ASN A 168 15.12 -22.62 -9.97
N GLU A 169 14.00 -23.31 -9.83
CA GLU A 169 13.09 -23.59 -10.95
C GLU A 169 12.39 -22.31 -11.42
N GLN A 170 11.98 -21.46 -10.50
CA GLN A 170 11.43 -20.16 -10.84
C GLN A 170 12.45 -19.29 -11.57
N ALA A 171 13.72 -19.29 -11.13
CA ALA A 171 14.81 -18.59 -11.81
C ALA A 171 15.00 -19.13 -13.24
N ARG A 172 15.01 -20.47 -13.41
CA ARG A 172 15.13 -21.10 -14.73
C ARG A 172 13.98 -20.77 -15.67
N SER A 173 12.77 -20.68 -15.13
CA SER A 173 11.58 -20.33 -15.92
C SER A 173 11.45 -18.82 -16.20
N GLY A 174 12.35 -17.98 -15.65
CA GLY A 174 12.33 -16.52 -15.82
C GLY A 174 11.22 -15.83 -15.05
N LYS A 175 10.63 -16.49 -14.05
CA LYS A 175 9.55 -15.93 -13.23
C LYS A 175 10.04 -14.99 -12.13
N LEU A 176 11.31 -15.13 -11.69
CA LEU A 176 11.89 -14.26 -10.67
C LEU A 176 12.27 -12.89 -11.23
N ASP A 177 12.08 -11.87 -10.41
CA ASP A 177 12.46 -10.51 -10.73
C ASP A 177 14.00 -10.33 -10.73
N PRO A 178 14.53 -9.39 -11.53
CA PRO A 178 15.95 -9.05 -11.46
C PRO A 178 16.25 -8.38 -10.12
N VAL A 179 17.26 -8.87 -9.42
CA VAL A 179 17.72 -8.25 -8.16
C VAL A 179 18.83 -7.27 -8.45
N ILE A 180 18.64 -6.03 -8.07
CA ILE A 180 19.53 -4.90 -8.35
C ILE A 180 19.91 -4.23 -7.02
N GLY A 181 21.17 -3.80 -6.88
CA GLY A 181 21.60 -3.01 -5.73
C GLY A 181 21.75 -3.79 -4.42
N ARG A 182 21.81 -5.15 -4.47
CA ARG A 182 21.96 -6.03 -3.29
C ARG A 182 23.21 -6.92 -3.34
N ASP A 183 24.22 -6.49 -4.08
CA ASP A 183 25.42 -7.30 -4.32
C ASP A 183 26.22 -7.56 -3.05
N GLU A 184 26.28 -6.60 -2.14
CA GLU A 184 27.04 -6.74 -0.89
C GLU A 184 26.36 -7.72 0.06
N GLU A 185 25.04 -7.62 0.23
CA GLU A 185 24.25 -8.51 1.07
C GLU A 185 24.27 -9.94 0.51
N ILE A 186 24.09 -10.09 -0.81
CA ILE A 186 24.17 -11.41 -1.48
C ILE A 186 25.57 -12.01 -1.28
N ARG A 187 26.63 -11.25 -1.51
CA ARG A 187 28.01 -11.71 -1.29
C ARG A 187 28.24 -12.14 0.16
N ARG A 188 27.71 -11.35 1.11
CA ARG A 188 27.82 -11.68 2.53
C ARG A 188 27.07 -12.96 2.88
N VAL A 189 25.86 -13.17 2.35
CA VAL A 189 25.08 -14.41 2.53
C VAL A 189 25.83 -15.61 1.96
N LEU A 190 26.35 -15.51 0.74
CA LEU A 190 27.15 -16.58 0.11
C LEU A 190 28.40 -16.92 0.93
N GLN A 191 29.08 -15.90 1.48
CA GLN A 191 30.21 -16.08 2.35
C GLN A 191 29.85 -16.85 3.64
N ILE A 192 28.69 -16.52 4.24
CA ILE A 192 28.19 -17.20 5.44
C ILE A 192 27.82 -18.64 5.14
N LEU A 193 27.09 -18.89 4.05
CA LEU A 193 26.69 -20.24 3.61
C LEU A 193 27.90 -21.16 3.34
N SER A 194 29.05 -20.59 2.96
CA SER A 194 30.28 -21.32 2.70
C SER A 194 31.10 -21.63 3.97
N ARG A 195 30.70 -21.17 5.15
CA ARG A 195 31.39 -21.44 6.42
C ARG A 195 31.18 -22.87 6.91
N ARG A 196 32.11 -23.35 7.69
CA ARG A 196 31.99 -24.67 8.36
C ARG A 196 31.01 -24.66 9.53
N THR A 197 30.95 -23.56 10.26
CA THR A 197 30.10 -23.34 11.44
C THR A 197 29.46 -21.96 11.33
N LYS A 198 28.31 -21.75 11.98
CA LYS A 198 27.52 -20.50 11.89
C LYS A 198 27.22 -20.14 10.43
N ASN A 199 26.78 -21.14 9.67
CA ASN A 199 26.55 -21.09 8.24
C ASN A 199 25.09 -20.79 7.86
N ASN A 200 24.26 -20.39 8.81
CA ASN A 200 22.89 -19.97 8.58
C ASN A 200 22.81 -18.42 8.63
N PRO A 201 22.71 -17.74 7.48
CA PRO A 201 22.47 -16.30 7.49
C PRO A 201 21.04 -15.98 7.94
N ILE A 202 20.88 -14.87 8.66
CA ILE A 202 19.57 -14.26 8.93
C ILE A 202 19.57 -12.83 8.43
N LEU A 203 18.68 -12.55 7.48
CA LEU A 203 18.46 -11.23 6.91
C LEU A 203 17.60 -10.43 7.90
N VAL A 204 18.13 -9.33 8.40
CA VAL A 204 17.46 -8.49 9.39
C VAL A 204 17.31 -7.09 8.81
N GLY A 205 16.08 -6.61 8.71
CA GLY A 205 15.77 -5.28 8.16
C GLY A 205 14.28 -5.02 8.22
N GLU A 206 13.88 -3.79 7.99
CA GLU A 206 12.49 -3.37 8.01
C GLU A 206 11.63 -4.08 6.93
N ALA A 207 10.30 -4.07 7.11
CA ALA A 207 9.39 -4.61 6.11
C ALA A 207 9.49 -3.79 4.80
N GLY A 208 9.51 -4.47 3.64
CA GLY A 208 9.57 -3.79 2.34
C GLY A 208 10.96 -3.41 1.85
N VAL A 209 12.05 -3.68 2.59
CA VAL A 209 13.43 -3.38 2.11
C VAL A 209 13.96 -4.40 1.10
N GLY A 210 13.22 -5.46 0.77
CA GLY A 210 13.61 -6.44 -0.25
C GLY A 210 14.42 -7.64 0.27
N LYS A 211 14.17 -8.10 1.51
CA LYS A 211 14.84 -9.28 2.08
C LYS A 211 14.61 -10.55 1.27
N THR A 212 13.40 -10.78 0.81
CA THR A 212 13.02 -11.93 -0.03
C THR A 212 13.73 -11.91 -1.37
N ALA A 213 13.87 -10.71 -1.98
CA ALA A 213 14.62 -10.53 -3.22
C ALA A 213 16.08 -10.98 -3.12
N ILE A 214 16.74 -10.85 -1.95
CA ILE A 214 18.11 -11.34 -1.75
C ILE A 214 18.17 -12.86 -1.92
N ALA A 215 17.21 -13.62 -1.39
CA ALA A 215 17.15 -15.07 -1.57
C ALA A 215 16.91 -15.48 -3.02
N GLU A 216 16.03 -14.76 -3.72
CA GLU A 216 15.77 -14.92 -5.16
C GLU A 216 17.01 -14.61 -6.00
N GLY A 217 17.73 -13.54 -5.65
CA GLY A 217 19.01 -13.17 -6.29
C GLY A 217 20.07 -14.25 -6.15
N ILE A 218 20.15 -14.90 -4.98
CA ILE A 218 21.07 -16.02 -4.75
C ILE A 218 20.67 -17.20 -5.63
N ALA A 219 19.38 -17.54 -5.71
CA ALA A 219 18.89 -18.63 -6.55
C ALA A 219 19.23 -18.38 -8.02
N ARG A 220 19.11 -17.16 -8.51
CA ARG A 220 19.49 -16.77 -9.86
C ARG A 220 21.00 -16.91 -10.09
N ARG A 221 21.86 -16.42 -9.17
CA ARG A 221 23.31 -16.57 -9.28
C ARG A 221 23.75 -18.05 -9.25
N ILE A 222 23.07 -18.91 -8.52
CA ILE A 222 23.33 -20.36 -8.54
C ILE A 222 23.06 -20.92 -9.94
N ILE A 223 21.96 -20.54 -10.59
CA ILE A 223 21.62 -21.00 -11.94
C ILE A 223 22.59 -20.46 -12.99
N ASP A 224 23.01 -19.20 -12.84
CA ASP A 224 23.97 -18.54 -13.74
C ASP A 224 25.42 -19.03 -13.48
N GLY A 225 25.66 -19.81 -12.41
CA GLY A 225 26.97 -20.34 -12.03
C GLY A 225 27.88 -19.31 -11.35
N ASP A 226 27.36 -18.12 -11.02
CA ASP A 226 28.10 -17.01 -10.37
C ASP A 226 28.09 -17.14 -8.84
N VAL A 227 28.49 -18.30 -8.35
CA VAL A 227 28.60 -18.61 -6.93
C VAL A 227 29.84 -19.47 -6.67
N PRO A 228 30.35 -19.55 -5.43
CA PRO A 228 31.42 -20.48 -5.05
C PRO A 228 31.09 -21.93 -5.44
N GLU A 229 32.12 -22.72 -5.77
CA GLU A 229 31.99 -24.10 -6.30
C GLU A 229 31.09 -24.99 -5.43
N ASN A 230 31.21 -24.85 -4.09
CA ASN A 230 30.45 -25.61 -3.12
C ASN A 230 28.96 -25.25 -3.05
N LEU A 231 28.52 -24.21 -3.75
CA LEU A 231 27.11 -23.75 -3.80
C LEU A 231 26.48 -23.96 -5.17
N LYS A 232 27.21 -24.31 -6.21
CA LYS A 232 26.70 -24.49 -7.58
C LYS A 232 25.65 -25.60 -7.71
N SER A 233 25.79 -26.66 -6.92
CA SER A 233 24.85 -27.80 -6.93
C SER A 233 23.62 -27.58 -6.04
N LYS A 234 23.59 -26.49 -5.25
CA LYS A 234 22.54 -26.25 -4.26
C LYS A 234 21.23 -25.75 -4.88
N SER A 235 20.14 -26.17 -4.27
CA SER A 235 18.80 -25.68 -4.59
C SER A 235 18.20 -24.92 -3.41
N ILE A 236 17.60 -23.76 -3.66
CA ILE A 236 16.93 -22.95 -2.63
C ILE A 236 15.44 -23.23 -2.71
N TYR A 237 14.87 -23.62 -1.57
CA TYR A 237 13.43 -23.80 -1.40
C TYR A 237 12.90 -22.75 -0.43
N SER A 238 11.92 -21.95 -0.85
CA SER A 238 11.21 -21.02 0.01
C SER A 238 10.05 -21.70 0.70
N LEU A 239 10.07 -21.76 2.03
CA LEU A 239 9.02 -22.37 2.84
C LEU A 239 7.73 -21.54 2.76
N ASP A 240 6.64 -22.19 2.38
CA ASP A 240 5.32 -21.57 2.34
C ASP A 240 4.58 -21.81 3.66
N MET A 241 4.58 -20.81 4.53
CA MET A 241 3.89 -20.85 5.82
C MET A 241 2.38 -20.97 5.66
N GLY A 242 1.81 -20.36 4.61
CA GLY A 242 0.39 -20.48 4.30
C GLY A 242 -0.03 -21.89 3.97
N ALA A 243 0.73 -22.56 3.11
CA ALA A 243 0.48 -23.96 2.74
C ALA A 243 0.65 -24.93 3.93
N LEU A 244 1.59 -24.64 4.83
CA LEU A 244 1.80 -25.45 6.04
C LEU A 244 0.59 -25.37 7.01
N ILE A 245 -0.04 -24.22 7.13
CA ILE A 245 -1.15 -23.96 8.05
C ILE A 245 -2.50 -24.29 7.43
N ALA A 246 -2.65 -24.10 6.10
CA ALA A 246 -3.91 -24.30 5.40
C ALA A 246 -4.45 -25.72 5.60
N GLY A 247 -5.71 -25.83 6.06
CA GLY A 247 -6.39 -27.09 6.26
C GLY A 247 -5.93 -27.92 7.46
N ALA A 248 -4.98 -27.47 8.28
CA ALA A 248 -4.60 -28.11 9.52
C ALA A 248 -5.70 -27.90 10.57
N LYS A 249 -6.47 -28.96 10.87
CA LYS A 249 -7.56 -28.89 11.87
C LYS A 249 -7.05 -28.99 13.31
N TYR A 250 -5.88 -29.56 13.52
CA TYR A 250 -5.24 -29.77 14.81
C TYR A 250 -3.79 -29.31 14.79
N GLN A 251 -3.31 -28.84 15.93
CA GLN A 251 -1.95 -28.33 16.11
C GLN A 251 -0.87 -29.36 15.70
N GLY A 252 -1.08 -30.65 15.96
CA GLY A 252 -0.15 -31.70 15.58
C GLY A 252 0.08 -31.88 14.08
N GLU A 253 -0.91 -31.52 13.23
CA GLU A 253 -0.77 -31.65 11.76
C GLU A 253 0.25 -30.67 11.19
N PHE A 254 0.29 -29.44 11.68
CA PHE A 254 1.31 -28.46 11.30
C PHE A 254 2.71 -28.91 11.70
N GLU A 255 2.85 -29.41 12.94
CA GLU A 255 4.14 -29.92 13.45
C GLU A 255 4.64 -31.12 12.63
N GLU A 256 3.75 -32.03 12.25
CA GLU A 256 4.08 -33.17 11.39
C GLU A 256 4.52 -32.74 9.99
N ARG A 257 3.82 -31.76 9.38
CA ARG A 257 4.18 -31.21 8.06
C ARG A 257 5.55 -30.53 8.08
N LEU A 258 5.80 -29.66 9.07
CA LEU A 258 7.09 -29.01 9.25
C LEU A 258 8.21 -30.02 9.51
N LYS A 259 7.94 -31.04 10.34
CA LYS A 259 8.90 -32.12 10.61
C LYS A 259 9.23 -32.89 9.34
N ALA A 260 8.24 -33.16 8.49
CA ALA A 260 8.46 -33.85 7.20
C ALA A 260 9.35 -32.99 6.27
N VAL A 261 9.10 -31.67 6.16
CA VAL A 261 9.97 -30.75 5.39
C VAL A 261 11.39 -30.78 5.94
N VAL A 262 11.58 -30.66 7.25
CA VAL A 262 12.91 -30.67 7.88
C VAL A 262 13.63 -32.00 7.63
N GLN A 263 12.93 -33.13 7.71
CA GLN A 263 13.50 -34.45 7.43
C GLN A 263 13.94 -34.59 5.98
N GLU A 264 13.14 -34.10 5.03
CA GLU A 264 13.49 -34.17 3.59
C GLU A 264 14.69 -33.28 3.27
N VAL A 265 14.74 -32.04 3.84
CA VAL A 265 15.92 -31.17 3.69
C VAL A 265 17.16 -31.80 4.32
N THR A 266 17.04 -32.38 5.51
CA THR A 266 18.18 -33.04 6.18
C THR A 266 18.68 -34.25 5.42
N ALA A 267 17.76 -35.05 4.84
CA ALA A 267 18.10 -36.20 4.02
C ALA A 267 18.82 -35.84 2.70
N SER A 268 18.75 -34.59 2.25
CA SER A 268 19.48 -34.11 1.07
C SER A 268 20.97 -33.86 1.31
N GLU A 269 21.50 -34.16 2.52
CA GLU A 269 22.91 -33.96 2.88
C GLU A 269 23.46 -32.56 2.59
N GLY A 270 22.59 -31.56 2.72
CA GLY A 270 22.91 -30.14 2.52
C GLY A 270 22.90 -29.67 1.05
N GLU A 271 22.32 -30.44 0.14
CA GLU A 271 22.06 -29.99 -1.24
C GLU A 271 20.93 -28.96 -1.31
N ILE A 272 20.06 -28.93 -0.29
CA ILE A 272 18.93 -28.03 -0.20
C ILE A 272 19.23 -26.95 0.84
N LEU A 273 18.98 -25.69 0.46
CA LEU A 273 18.96 -24.50 1.33
C LEU A 273 17.52 -24.09 1.54
N LEU A 274 17.07 -24.03 2.79
CA LEU A 274 15.70 -23.65 3.12
C LEU A 274 15.64 -22.15 3.42
N PHE A 275 14.94 -21.39 2.57
CA PHE A 275 14.62 -20.00 2.86
C PHE A 275 13.33 -19.93 3.67
N ILE A 276 13.36 -19.21 4.77
CA ILE A 276 12.23 -19.02 5.67
C ILE A 276 12.01 -17.52 5.85
N ASP A 277 10.99 -17.01 5.19
CA ASP A 277 10.57 -15.63 5.42
C ASP A 277 9.79 -15.53 6.74
N GLU A 278 9.87 -14.40 7.39
CA GLU A 278 9.29 -14.18 8.74
C GLU A 278 9.61 -15.32 9.72
N ILE A 279 10.86 -15.77 9.74
CA ILE A 279 11.30 -16.93 10.55
C ILE A 279 10.94 -16.82 12.03
N HIS A 280 10.72 -15.60 12.53
CA HIS A 280 10.26 -15.33 13.91
C HIS A 280 8.90 -15.97 14.21
N THR A 281 8.04 -16.18 13.20
CA THR A 281 6.74 -16.83 13.36
C THR A 281 6.88 -18.28 13.84
N LEU A 282 7.95 -18.97 13.42
CA LEU A 282 8.27 -20.32 13.83
C LEU A 282 8.98 -20.38 15.20
N VAL A 283 9.66 -19.29 15.61
CA VAL A 283 10.46 -19.22 16.83
C VAL A 283 9.67 -18.64 17.99
N GLY A 284 8.78 -17.70 17.71
CA GLY A 284 8.05 -16.93 18.72
C GLY A 284 6.73 -17.51 19.19
N ALA A 285 6.22 -18.51 18.55
CA ALA A 285 4.89 -19.06 18.76
C ALA A 285 4.68 -19.77 20.13
N GLY A 286 5.74 -20.01 20.90
CA GLY A 286 5.69 -20.80 22.16
C GLY A 286 5.31 -20.03 23.45
N LYS A 287 5.08 -18.70 23.41
CA LYS A 287 4.87 -17.90 24.65
C LYS A 287 3.41 -17.55 24.98
N SER A 288 2.45 -17.78 24.10
CA SER A 288 1.02 -17.67 24.41
C SER A 288 0.39 -19.05 24.54
N SER A 289 -0.44 -19.26 25.55
CA SER A 289 -1.09 -20.55 25.88
C SER A 289 -1.80 -21.12 24.62
N GLY A 290 -1.22 -22.16 24.02
CA GLY A 290 -1.77 -22.83 22.84
C GLY A 290 -1.05 -22.57 21.52
N ALA A 291 0.07 -21.84 21.49
CA ALA A 291 0.80 -21.55 20.26
C ALA A 291 1.91 -22.59 19.99
N MET A 292 2.10 -22.87 18.72
CA MET A 292 2.98 -23.89 18.12
C MET A 292 4.45 -23.69 18.53
N ASP A 293 5.08 -24.72 19.05
CA ASP A 293 6.53 -24.72 19.36
C ASP A 293 7.34 -25.32 18.20
N ALA A 294 7.20 -24.70 17.02
CA ALA A 294 7.97 -25.06 15.83
C ALA A 294 9.49 -24.91 16.02
N ALA A 295 9.90 -24.05 16.97
CA ALA A 295 11.31 -23.87 17.31
C ALA A 295 11.94 -25.16 17.82
N ASN A 296 11.20 -25.99 18.55
CA ASN A 296 11.73 -27.28 19.07
C ASN A 296 11.95 -28.32 17.96
N ILE A 297 11.30 -28.17 16.81
CA ILE A 297 11.51 -29.03 15.64
C ILE A 297 12.79 -28.60 14.90
N LEU A 298 13.00 -27.28 14.73
CA LEU A 298 14.15 -26.73 13.99
C LEU A 298 15.45 -26.78 14.78
N LYS A 299 15.42 -26.48 16.09
CA LYS A 299 16.60 -26.37 16.95
C LYS A 299 17.54 -27.59 16.91
N PRO A 300 17.08 -28.85 16.97
CA PRO A 300 17.96 -30.01 16.91
C PRO A 300 18.70 -30.12 15.57
N ALA A 301 18.02 -29.92 14.44
CA ALA A 301 18.62 -30.01 13.12
C ALA A 301 19.59 -28.85 12.84
N LEU A 302 19.26 -27.64 13.29
CA LEU A 302 20.15 -26.47 13.27
C LEU A 302 21.37 -26.70 14.19
N ALA A 303 21.16 -27.29 15.38
CA ALA A 303 22.24 -27.56 16.33
C ALA A 303 23.27 -28.54 15.82
N ARG A 304 22.85 -29.58 15.08
CA ARG A 304 23.73 -30.57 14.46
C ARG A 304 24.35 -30.08 13.15
N GLY A 305 23.88 -28.96 12.58
CA GLY A 305 24.33 -28.42 11.30
C GLY A 305 23.80 -29.19 10.08
N GLU A 306 22.77 -30.02 10.30
CA GLU A 306 22.11 -30.82 9.28
C GLU A 306 21.15 -29.99 8.42
N LEU A 307 20.55 -28.95 9.02
CA LEU A 307 19.66 -28.02 8.35
C LEU A 307 20.41 -26.74 7.99
N ARG A 308 20.45 -26.38 6.71
CA ARG A 308 20.98 -25.11 6.21
C ARG A 308 19.84 -24.17 5.86
N THR A 309 19.78 -23.01 6.50
CA THR A 309 18.68 -22.09 6.40
C THR A 309 19.14 -20.67 6.11
N ILE A 310 18.37 -19.96 5.30
CA ILE A 310 18.42 -18.51 5.16
C ILE A 310 17.14 -17.98 5.83
N GLY A 311 17.26 -17.27 6.94
CA GLY A 311 16.12 -16.66 7.60
C GLY A 311 15.94 -15.20 7.18
N ALA A 312 14.70 -14.69 7.21
CA ALA A 312 14.41 -13.26 7.10
C ALA A 312 13.48 -12.84 8.24
N THR A 313 13.73 -11.65 8.82
CA THR A 313 12.92 -11.08 9.91
C THR A 313 13.13 -9.57 10.01
N THR A 314 12.34 -8.88 10.84
CA THR A 314 12.56 -7.48 11.19
C THR A 314 13.54 -7.33 12.34
N LEU A 315 14.03 -6.10 12.60
CA LEU A 315 14.97 -5.83 13.68
C LEU A 315 14.35 -6.07 15.06
N ASP A 316 13.13 -5.61 15.27
CA ASP A 316 12.39 -5.75 16.52
C ASP A 316 12.13 -7.23 16.86
N GLU A 317 11.74 -8.02 15.87
CA GLU A 317 11.47 -9.43 16.00
C GLU A 317 12.74 -10.25 16.22
N PHE A 318 13.84 -9.84 15.56
CA PHE A 318 15.16 -10.45 15.79
C PHE A 318 15.58 -10.25 17.26
N GLN A 319 15.48 -9.04 17.80
CA GLN A 319 15.79 -8.75 19.20
C GLN A 319 14.90 -9.52 20.17
N LYS A 320 13.61 -9.57 19.88
CA LYS A 320 12.61 -10.21 20.75
C LYS A 320 12.72 -11.73 20.80
N TYR A 321 13.01 -12.39 19.67
CA TYR A 321 12.92 -13.83 19.55
C TYR A 321 14.27 -14.53 19.37
N PHE A 322 15.26 -13.89 18.70
CA PHE A 322 16.55 -14.53 18.43
C PHE A 322 17.63 -14.15 19.43
N GLU A 323 17.77 -12.90 19.82
CA GLU A 323 18.80 -12.47 20.79
C GLU A 323 18.50 -13.00 22.20
N GLN A 324 17.24 -13.25 22.53
CA GLN A 324 16.86 -13.86 23.80
C GLN A 324 17.13 -15.38 23.84
N ASP A 325 17.22 -16.05 22.71
CA ASP A 325 17.51 -17.48 22.61
C ASP A 325 18.97 -17.74 22.23
N LYS A 326 19.81 -17.96 23.24
CA LYS A 326 21.26 -18.18 23.06
C LYS A 326 21.60 -19.37 22.15
N ALA A 327 20.71 -20.33 21.95
CA ALA A 327 20.91 -21.48 21.08
C ALA A 327 20.78 -21.09 19.62
N LEU A 328 19.80 -20.25 19.29
CA LEU A 328 19.58 -19.71 17.94
C LEU A 328 20.62 -18.63 17.60
N GLU A 329 20.88 -17.69 18.51
CA GLU A 329 21.89 -16.64 18.32
C GLU A 329 23.25 -17.19 17.89
N ARG A 330 23.66 -18.33 18.47
CA ARG A 330 24.94 -19.00 18.13
C ARG A 330 24.93 -19.70 16.79
N ARG A 331 23.78 -19.90 16.16
CA ARG A 331 23.64 -20.66 14.90
C ARG A 331 23.40 -19.77 13.71
N PHE A 332 22.74 -18.63 13.91
CA PHE A 332 22.51 -17.66 12.87
C PHE A 332 23.56 -16.56 12.84
N GLN A 333 23.90 -16.11 11.63
CA GLN A 333 24.78 -14.96 11.42
C GLN A 333 23.96 -13.83 10.81
N LYS A 334 23.86 -12.72 11.54
CA LYS A 334 23.12 -11.52 11.11
C LYS A 334 23.71 -10.90 9.85
N VAL A 335 22.87 -10.57 8.91
CA VAL A 335 23.14 -9.75 7.72
C VAL A 335 22.10 -8.65 7.72
N MET A 336 22.55 -7.39 7.76
CA MET A 336 21.63 -6.25 7.69
C MET A 336 21.14 -6.06 6.27
N GLY A 337 19.85 -5.85 6.12
CA GLY A 337 19.20 -5.44 4.89
C GLY A 337 18.63 -4.04 5.09
N ASP A 338 19.47 -3.03 4.86
CA ASP A 338 19.08 -1.64 5.06
C ASP A 338 18.16 -1.13 3.93
N GLU A 339 17.45 -0.04 4.18
CA GLU A 339 16.68 0.66 3.15
C GLU A 339 17.64 1.12 2.04
N PRO A 340 17.36 0.84 0.75
CA PRO A 340 18.22 1.30 -0.34
C PRO A 340 18.20 2.82 -0.45
N THR A 341 19.26 3.39 -0.99
CA THR A 341 19.29 4.82 -1.33
C THR A 341 18.24 5.14 -2.40
N GLN A 342 17.92 6.43 -2.57
CA GLN A 342 16.98 6.83 -3.63
C GLN A 342 17.51 6.45 -5.02
N GLU A 343 18.81 6.60 -5.25
CA GLU A 343 19.47 6.23 -6.52
C GLU A 343 19.37 4.73 -6.81
N ASP A 344 19.61 3.90 -5.78
CA ASP A 344 19.45 2.45 -5.88
C ASP A 344 17.99 2.06 -6.12
N ALA A 345 17.06 2.69 -5.41
CA ALA A 345 15.62 2.45 -5.60
C ALA A 345 15.16 2.81 -7.01
N ILE A 346 15.60 3.94 -7.57
CA ILE A 346 15.33 4.29 -8.99
C ILE A 346 15.88 3.21 -9.92
N SER A 347 17.09 2.73 -9.66
CA SER A 347 17.71 1.67 -10.47
C SER A 347 16.93 0.36 -10.38
N ILE A 348 16.45 -0.01 -9.19
CA ILE A 348 15.58 -1.18 -8.97
C ILE A 348 14.28 -1.04 -9.77
N LEU A 349 13.59 0.10 -9.65
CA LEU A 349 12.33 0.31 -10.36
C LEU A 349 12.51 0.33 -11.89
N ARG A 350 13.62 0.88 -12.39
CA ARG A 350 13.98 0.81 -13.83
C ARG A 350 14.15 -0.63 -14.29
N GLY A 351 14.74 -1.48 -13.47
CA GLY A 351 14.88 -2.91 -13.76
C GLY A 351 13.58 -3.69 -13.73
N LEU A 352 12.61 -3.25 -12.94
CA LEU A 352 11.27 -3.85 -12.83
C LEU A 352 10.28 -3.29 -13.86
N LYS A 353 10.56 -2.12 -14.43
CA LYS A 353 9.68 -1.35 -15.32
C LYS A 353 9.02 -2.22 -16.40
N GLU A 354 9.81 -2.96 -17.16
CA GLU A 354 9.31 -3.76 -18.30
C GLU A 354 8.28 -4.80 -17.84
N ARG A 355 8.42 -5.36 -16.65
CA ARG A 355 7.48 -6.33 -16.11
C ARG A 355 6.14 -5.71 -15.73
N TYR A 356 6.17 -4.53 -15.09
CA TYR A 356 4.96 -3.80 -14.75
C TYR A 356 4.26 -3.26 -16.01
N GLU A 357 5.02 -2.77 -17.00
CA GLU A 357 4.49 -2.39 -18.31
C GLU A 357 3.77 -3.55 -19.00
N ASN A 358 4.36 -4.75 -18.97
CA ASN A 358 3.77 -5.95 -19.56
C ASN A 358 2.55 -6.44 -18.76
N HIS A 359 2.59 -6.38 -17.43
CA HIS A 359 1.47 -6.82 -16.59
C HIS A 359 0.25 -5.91 -16.76
N HIS A 360 0.45 -4.60 -16.65
CA HIS A 360 -0.63 -3.62 -16.76
C HIS A 360 -0.93 -3.20 -18.19
N GLN A 361 -0.07 -3.55 -19.15
CA GLN A 361 -0.20 -3.18 -20.57
C GLN A 361 -0.26 -1.66 -20.78
N VAL A 362 0.51 -0.90 -20.01
CA VAL A 362 0.70 0.54 -20.08
C VAL A 362 2.19 0.84 -20.17
N ARG A 363 2.54 2.04 -20.66
CA ARG A 363 3.93 2.51 -20.62
C ARG A 363 4.16 3.29 -19.32
N ILE A 364 5.34 3.14 -18.73
CA ILE A 364 5.76 3.88 -17.54
C ILE A 364 6.90 4.79 -17.93
N LYS A 365 6.72 6.10 -17.84
CA LYS A 365 7.79 7.05 -18.11
C LYS A 365 8.85 7.03 -17.01
N ASP A 366 10.09 7.37 -17.35
CA ASP A 366 11.17 7.45 -16.36
C ASP A 366 10.90 8.51 -15.30
N GLU A 367 10.27 9.62 -15.67
CA GLU A 367 9.83 10.64 -14.74
C GLU A 367 8.83 10.13 -13.68
N ALA A 368 8.00 9.14 -14.01
CA ALA A 368 7.09 8.49 -13.07
C ALA A 368 7.87 7.65 -12.04
N ILE A 369 8.93 6.97 -12.47
CA ILE A 369 9.81 6.18 -11.59
C ILE A 369 10.54 7.09 -10.61
N VAL A 370 11.13 8.17 -11.11
CA VAL A 370 11.81 9.16 -10.27
C VAL A 370 10.82 9.77 -9.29
N ALA A 371 9.65 10.21 -9.77
CA ALA A 371 8.59 10.75 -8.92
C ALA A 371 8.12 9.75 -7.85
N ALA A 372 7.99 8.46 -8.17
CA ALA A 372 7.57 7.43 -7.22
C ALA A 372 8.57 7.31 -6.05
N VAL A 373 9.86 7.34 -6.33
CA VAL A 373 10.90 7.27 -5.30
C VAL A 373 10.96 8.56 -4.48
N GLU A 374 10.99 9.72 -5.13
CA GLU A 374 11.08 11.01 -4.44
C GLU A 374 9.85 11.31 -3.59
N LEU A 375 8.65 11.14 -4.18
CA LEU A 375 7.40 11.41 -3.49
C LEU A 375 7.14 10.41 -2.36
N SER A 376 7.43 9.11 -2.57
CA SER A 376 7.29 8.13 -1.50
C SER A 376 8.26 8.37 -0.34
N THR A 377 9.49 8.76 -0.63
CA THR A 377 10.48 9.08 0.40
C THR A 377 10.05 10.29 1.22
N ARG A 378 9.49 11.29 0.56
CA ARG A 378 9.09 12.55 1.18
C ARG A 378 7.74 12.44 1.91
N TYR A 379 6.76 11.74 1.34
CA TYR A 379 5.37 11.76 1.81
C TYR A 379 4.89 10.47 2.48
N ILE A 380 5.58 9.34 2.28
CA ILE A 380 5.24 8.05 2.87
C ILE A 380 6.36 7.61 3.80
N THR A 381 6.31 8.11 5.05
CA THR A 381 7.36 7.88 6.05
C THR A 381 7.18 6.59 6.87
N SER A 382 5.98 5.97 6.80
CA SER A 382 5.64 4.75 7.53
C SER A 382 6.04 3.46 6.82
N ARG A 383 6.55 3.54 5.60
CA ARG A 383 6.99 2.42 4.75
C ARG A 383 8.39 2.68 4.21
N PHE A 384 9.07 1.63 3.75
CA PHE A 384 10.45 1.68 3.30
C PHE A 384 10.59 1.45 1.81
N LEU A 385 11.65 2.00 1.21
CA LEU A 385 12.06 1.72 -0.15
C LEU A 385 12.62 0.28 -0.25
N PRO A 386 12.49 -0.40 -1.41
CA PRO A 386 11.85 0.07 -2.64
C PRO A 386 10.34 -0.16 -2.68
N ASP A 387 9.78 -0.93 -1.74
CA ASP A 387 8.40 -1.45 -1.76
C ASP A 387 7.35 -0.33 -1.91
N LYS A 388 7.45 0.74 -1.10
CA LYS A 388 6.52 1.88 -1.19
C LYS A 388 6.52 2.57 -2.56
N ALA A 389 7.65 2.60 -3.26
CA ALA A 389 7.75 3.21 -4.59
C ALA A 389 7.26 2.25 -5.69
N ILE A 390 7.49 0.95 -5.51
CA ILE A 390 6.94 -0.11 -6.37
C ILE A 390 5.42 -0.08 -6.32
N ASP A 391 4.84 -0.08 -5.12
CA ASP A 391 3.39 -0.02 -4.92
C ASP A 391 2.75 1.22 -5.59
N LEU A 392 3.42 2.37 -5.54
CA LEU A 392 2.93 3.59 -6.21
C LEU A 392 2.88 3.43 -7.73
N VAL A 393 3.92 2.84 -8.31
CA VAL A 393 3.99 2.60 -9.77
C VAL A 393 2.95 1.57 -10.17
N ASP A 394 2.80 0.51 -9.38
CA ASP A 394 1.82 -0.56 -9.59
C ASP A 394 0.38 -0.02 -9.56
N GLU A 395 0.04 0.76 -8.53
CA GLU A 395 -1.30 1.36 -8.42
C GLU A 395 -1.57 2.40 -9.52
N ALA A 396 -0.58 3.25 -9.86
CA ALA A 396 -0.72 4.22 -10.93
C ALA A 396 -0.93 3.53 -12.29
N ALA A 397 -0.18 2.46 -12.56
CA ALA A 397 -0.32 1.66 -13.78
C ALA A 397 -1.67 0.93 -13.83
N SER A 398 -2.08 0.33 -12.72
CA SER A 398 -3.39 -0.33 -12.58
C SER A 398 -4.55 0.63 -12.81
N ARG A 399 -4.46 1.84 -12.25
CA ARG A 399 -5.47 2.88 -12.43
C ARG A 399 -5.55 3.33 -13.88
N LEU A 400 -4.42 3.63 -14.50
CA LEU A 400 -4.39 4.04 -15.90
C LEU A 400 -4.99 2.95 -16.81
N ARG A 401 -4.69 1.67 -16.52
CA ARG A 401 -5.31 0.55 -17.22
C ARG A 401 -6.83 0.53 -17.07
N LEU A 402 -7.33 0.80 -15.86
CA LEU A 402 -8.77 0.89 -15.62
C LEU A 402 -9.39 2.04 -16.43
N GLU A 403 -8.74 3.21 -16.43
CA GLU A 403 -9.17 4.40 -17.17
C GLU A 403 -9.19 4.14 -18.69
N MET A 404 -8.17 3.47 -19.25
CA MET A 404 -8.13 3.06 -20.66
C MET A 404 -9.30 2.16 -21.07
N ASN A 405 -9.80 1.35 -20.13
CA ASN A 405 -10.93 0.44 -20.36
C ASN A 405 -12.30 1.07 -20.06
N SER A 406 -12.32 2.21 -19.40
CA SER A 406 -13.52 2.93 -18.98
C SER A 406 -13.88 4.00 -20.01
N VAL A 407 -15.14 4.44 -19.97
CA VAL A 407 -15.59 5.57 -20.79
C VAL A 407 -14.95 6.85 -20.24
N PRO A 408 -14.36 7.71 -21.09
CA PRO A 408 -13.78 8.98 -20.66
C PRO A 408 -14.77 9.87 -19.89
N GLU A 409 -14.29 10.62 -18.90
CA GLU A 409 -15.11 11.50 -18.06
C GLU A 409 -15.91 12.53 -18.86
N GLU A 410 -15.35 13.01 -19.97
CA GLU A 410 -16.01 13.94 -20.86
C GLU A 410 -17.27 13.35 -21.48
N ILE A 411 -17.25 12.09 -21.90
CA ILE A 411 -18.39 11.36 -22.47
C ILE A 411 -19.42 11.06 -21.34
N ASP A 412 -18.96 10.64 -20.17
CA ASP A 412 -19.86 10.36 -19.04
C ASP A 412 -20.57 11.64 -18.56
N THR A 413 -19.88 12.77 -18.57
CA THR A 413 -20.46 14.07 -18.23
C THR A 413 -21.53 14.49 -19.24
N LEU A 414 -21.28 14.30 -20.53
CA LEU A 414 -22.27 14.56 -21.58
C LEU A 414 -23.49 13.64 -21.42
N ASP A 415 -23.28 12.36 -21.18
CA ASP A 415 -24.35 11.38 -20.93
C ASP A 415 -25.23 11.80 -19.76
N ARG A 416 -24.63 12.20 -18.62
CA ARG A 416 -25.35 12.70 -17.44
C ARG A 416 -26.16 13.95 -17.77
N ARG A 417 -25.56 14.89 -18.53
CA ARG A 417 -26.24 16.12 -18.94
C ARG A 417 -27.42 15.82 -19.85
N VAL A 418 -27.24 14.95 -20.82
CA VAL A 418 -28.34 14.52 -21.72
C VAL A 418 -29.48 13.89 -20.92
N ARG A 419 -29.18 12.98 -19.99
CA ARG A 419 -30.21 12.35 -19.12
C ARG A 419 -30.94 13.39 -18.26
N GLN A 420 -30.22 14.36 -17.71
CA GLN A 420 -30.82 15.45 -16.92
C GLN A 420 -31.80 16.26 -17.75
N LEU A 421 -31.39 16.66 -18.97
CA LEU A 421 -32.25 17.43 -19.88
C LEU A 421 -33.43 16.61 -20.39
N GLU A 422 -33.29 15.31 -20.60
CA GLU A 422 -34.39 14.41 -20.96
C GLU A 422 -35.44 14.35 -19.83
N ILE A 423 -35.02 14.25 -18.58
CA ILE A 423 -35.90 14.28 -17.40
C ILE A 423 -36.63 15.64 -17.32
N GLU A 424 -35.88 16.75 -17.50
CA GLU A 424 -36.46 18.10 -17.50
C GLU A 424 -37.48 18.26 -18.64
N ARG A 425 -37.15 17.82 -19.84
CA ARG A 425 -38.08 17.86 -20.97
C ARG A 425 -39.35 17.12 -20.72
N GLU A 426 -39.30 15.90 -20.13
CA GLU A 426 -40.49 15.11 -19.80
C GLU A 426 -41.33 15.76 -18.69
N ALA A 427 -40.69 16.45 -17.74
CA ALA A 427 -41.39 17.23 -16.70
C ALA A 427 -42.13 18.44 -17.31
N ILE A 428 -41.47 19.23 -18.14
CA ILE A 428 -42.03 20.43 -18.78
C ILE A 428 -43.11 20.06 -19.83
N ARG A 429 -42.96 18.93 -20.50
CA ARG A 429 -43.99 18.41 -21.42
C ARG A 429 -45.36 18.23 -20.77
N ARG A 430 -45.36 17.90 -19.46
CA ARG A 430 -46.61 17.80 -18.68
C ARG A 430 -47.20 19.18 -18.36
N GLU A 431 -46.41 20.22 -18.31
CA GLU A 431 -46.83 21.62 -18.08
C GLU A 431 -47.31 22.33 -19.35
N LYS A 432 -47.21 21.67 -20.55
CA LYS A 432 -47.64 22.14 -21.87
C LYS A 432 -46.90 23.39 -22.42
N ASP A 433 -45.70 23.68 -21.93
CA ASP A 433 -44.83 24.74 -22.47
C ASP A 433 -44.12 24.24 -23.73
N LYS A 434 -44.69 24.53 -24.91
CA LYS A 434 -44.20 24.01 -26.19
C LYS A 434 -42.86 24.62 -26.60
N GLU A 435 -42.64 25.92 -26.37
CA GLU A 435 -41.39 26.61 -26.75
C GLU A 435 -40.18 26.06 -26.00
N ARG A 436 -40.36 25.82 -24.71
CA ARG A 436 -39.28 25.32 -23.85
C ARG A 436 -38.97 23.84 -24.15
N VAL A 437 -40.00 23.04 -24.47
CA VAL A 437 -39.81 21.65 -24.93
C VAL A 437 -39.03 21.58 -26.24
N GLU A 438 -39.31 22.50 -27.19
CA GLU A 438 -38.65 22.58 -28.48
C GLU A 438 -37.16 22.97 -28.33
N HIS A 439 -36.87 23.94 -27.45
CA HIS A 439 -35.53 24.37 -27.11
C HIS A 439 -34.71 23.22 -26.47
N LEU A 440 -35.28 22.55 -25.45
CA LEU A 440 -34.64 21.40 -24.79
C LEU A 440 -34.40 20.23 -25.74
N THR A 441 -35.35 19.98 -26.66
CA THR A 441 -35.19 18.92 -27.67
C THR A 441 -34.00 19.21 -28.61
N LYS A 442 -33.83 20.45 -29.04
CA LYS A 442 -32.72 20.88 -29.87
C LYS A 442 -31.38 20.73 -29.14
N GLU A 443 -31.31 21.19 -27.87
CA GLU A 443 -30.12 21.05 -27.02
C GLU A 443 -29.76 19.57 -26.80
N ILE A 444 -30.74 18.71 -26.55
CA ILE A 444 -30.54 17.27 -26.41
C ILE A 444 -29.99 16.65 -27.70
N GLU A 445 -30.54 17.02 -28.87
CA GLU A 445 -30.08 16.51 -30.17
C GLU A 445 -28.65 16.92 -30.47
N GLU A 446 -28.26 18.18 -30.21
CA GLU A 446 -26.89 18.68 -30.34
C GLU A 446 -25.92 17.94 -29.44
N LEU A 447 -26.27 17.75 -28.14
CA LEU A 447 -25.44 17.02 -27.18
C LEU A 447 -25.30 15.54 -27.54
N LYS A 448 -26.39 14.90 -28.00
CA LYS A 448 -26.35 13.50 -28.48
C LYS A 448 -25.49 13.33 -29.73
N ALA A 449 -25.52 14.28 -30.67
CA ALA A 449 -24.67 14.23 -31.83
C ALA A 449 -23.19 14.33 -31.43
N ARG A 450 -22.87 15.23 -30.49
CA ARG A 450 -21.53 15.40 -29.94
C ARG A 450 -21.07 14.16 -29.18
N ASP A 451 -21.93 13.58 -28.33
CA ASP A 451 -21.64 12.33 -27.62
C ASP A 451 -21.35 11.19 -28.60
N ALA A 452 -22.16 11.03 -29.66
CA ALA A 452 -21.95 9.99 -30.66
C ALA A 452 -20.61 10.15 -31.42
N GLU A 453 -20.23 11.38 -31.75
CA GLU A 453 -18.94 11.69 -32.39
C GLU A 453 -17.77 11.34 -31.46
N MET A 454 -17.84 11.77 -30.20
CA MET A 454 -16.80 11.48 -29.19
C MET A 454 -16.69 9.98 -28.91
N ARG A 455 -17.80 9.27 -28.82
CA ARG A 455 -17.82 7.80 -28.65
C ARG A 455 -17.19 7.07 -29.83
N ALA A 456 -17.53 7.47 -31.06
CA ALA A 456 -16.96 6.87 -32.28
C ALA A 456 -15.43 7.06 -32.31
N ARG A 457 -14.96 8.24 -31.96
CA ARG A 457 -13.54 8.56 -31.89
C ARG A 457 -12.84 7.74 -30.79
N TRP A 458 -13.39 7.70 -29.59
CA TRP A 458 -12.86 6.90 -28.47
C TRP A 458 -12.81 5.41 -28.82
N GLN A 459 -13.87 4.86 -29.42
CA GLN A 459 -13.91 3.46 -29.84
C GLN A 459 -12.83 3.17 -30.89
N GLY A 460 -12.64 4.05 -31.86
CA GLY A 460 -11.59 3.91 -32.88
C GLY A 460 -10.19 3.89 -32.27
N GLN A 461 -9.90 4.81 -31.36
CA GLN A 461 -8.62 4.84 -30.63
C GLN A 461 -8.42 3.57 -29.77
N ARG A 462 -9.45 3.14 -29.04
CA ARG A 462 -9.43 1.94 -28.22
C ARG A 462 -9.19 0.65 -29.04
N ASP A 463 -9.81 0.53 -30.21
CA ASP A 463 -9.64 -0.65 -31.06
C ASP A 463 -8.22 -0.74 -31.63
N LEU A 464 -7.60 0.39 -31.98
CA LEU A 464 -6.20 0.43 -32.38
C LEU A 464 -5.26 0.00 -31.25
N LEU A 465 -5.50 0.49 -30.03
CA LEU A 465 -4.72 0.09 -28.86
C LEU A 465 -4.85 -1.42 -28.56
N LYS A 466 -6.05 -1.97 -28.71
CA LYS A 466 -6.26 -3.42 -28.57
C LYS A 466 -5.47 -4.24 -29.58
N LYS A 467 -5.40 -3.78 -30.84
CA LYS A 467 -4.60 -4.44 -31.89
C LYS A 467 -3.11 -4.38 -31.58
N ILE A 468 -2.61 -3.24 -31.13
CA ILE A 468 -1.22 -3.08 -30.70
C ILE A 468 -0.91 -4.05 -29.55
N GLN A 469 -1.82 -4.14 -28.57
CA GLN A 469 -1.63 -5.01 -27.42
C GLN A 469 -1.65 -6.50 -27.81
N ALA A 470 -2.58 -6.92 -28.65
CA ALA A 470 -2.65 -8.31 -29.11
C ALA A 470 -1.36 -8.75 -29.82
N ASN A 471 -0.73 -7.85 -30.58
CA ASN A 471 0.54 -8.12 -31.22
C ASN A 471 1.72 -8.14 -30.23
N LYS A 472 1.70 -7.33 -29.16
CA LYS A 472 2.71 -7.41 -28.09
C LYS A 472 2.62 -8.74 -27.35
N ASP A 473 1.40 -9.18 -26.99
CA ASP A 473 1.18 -10.48 -26.34
C ASP A 473 1.62 -11.65 -27.23
N LYS A 474 1.38 -11.53 -28.55
CA LYS A 474 1.88 -12.48 -29.55
C LYS A 474 3.41 -12.53 -29.59
N ILE A 475 4.09 -11.39 -29.54
CA ILE A 475 5.56 -11.33 -29.48
C ILE A 475 6.08 -11.99 -28.22
N GLU A 476 5.47 -11.76 -27.06
CA GLU A 476 5.90 -12.36 -25.80
C GLU A 476 5.75 -13.89 -25.81
N SER A 477 4.62 -14.38 -26.32
CA SER A 477 4.42 -15.82 -26.51
C SER A 477 5.44 -16.44 -27.46
N LEU A 478 5.77 -15.75 -28.55
CA LEU A 478 6.79 -16.17 -29.52
C LEU A 478 8.20 -16.16 -28.92
N LYS A 479 8.53 -15.20 -28.06
CA LYS A 479 9.81 -15.17 -27.33
C LYS A 479 9.95 -16.38 -26.37
N VAL A 480 8.86 -16.76 -25.69
CA VAL A 480 8.85 -17.98 -24.84
C VAL A 480 9.05 -19.22 -25.70
N GLU A 481 8.35 -19.33 -26.83
CA GLU A 481 8.49 -20.46 -27.76
C GLU A 481 9.91 -20.54 -28.34
N ALA A 482 10.51 -19.41 -28.70
CA ALA A 482 11.90 -19.35 -29.17
C ALA A 482 12.90 -19.86 -28.12
N ARG A 483 12.73 -19.45 -26.84
CA ARG A 483 13.57 -19.94 -25.73
C ARG A 483 13.42 -21.45 -25.50
N GLN A 484 12.21 -21.99 -25.66
CA GLN A 484 11.98 -23.42 -25.57
C GLN A 484 12.65 -24.20 -26.73
N ALA A 485 12.50 -23.70 -27.96
CA ALA A 485 13.14 -24.28 -29.14
C ALA A 485 14.69 -24.22 -29.04
N GLU A 486 15.25 -23.13 -28.52
CA GLU A 486 16.69 -22.97 -28.28
C GLU A 486 17.24 -24.02 -27.30
N ARG A 487 16.49 -24.31 -26.23
CA ARG A 487 16.82 -25.35 -25.25
C ARG A 487 16.73 -26.76 -25.84
N GLN A 488 15.90 -26.98 -26.85
CA GLN A 488 15.75 -28.24 -27.58
C GLN A 488 16.76 -28.38 -28.74
N GLY A 489 17.58 -27.34 -29.01
CA GLY A 489 18.57 -27.32 -30.09
C GLY A 489 17.98 -27.09 -31.47
N ASP A 490 16.72 -26.72 -31.59
CA ASP A 490 16.05 -26.44 -32.87
C ASP A 490 16.30 -24.99 -33.29
N TYR A 491 17.49 -24.68 -33.76
CA TYR A 491 17.91 -23.36 -34.22
C TYR A 491 17.16 -22.90 -35.48
N GLY A 492 16.63 -23.84 -36.29
CA GLY A 492 15.80 -23.51 -37.46
C GLY A 492 14.51 -22.81 -37.05
N LYS A 493 13.81 -23.39 -36.06
CA LYS A 493 12.59 -22.82 -35.49
C LYS A 493 12.86 -21.52 -34.76
N VAL A 494 13.99 -21.39 -34.06
CA VAL A 494 14.42 -20.15 -33.42
C VAL A 494 14.59 -19.04 -34.45
N ALA A 495 15.23 -19.30 -35.58
CA ALA A 495 15.44 -18.33 -36.65
C ALA A 495 14.10 -17.91 -37.30
N GLU A 496 13.20 -18.85 -37.57
CA GLU A 496 11.86 -18.57 -38.10
C GLU A 496 11.06 -17.62 -37.17
N ILE A 497 11.10 -17.89 -35.86
CA ILE A 497 10.39 -17.11 -34.87
C ILE A 497 11.02 -15.71 -34.75
N ARG A 498 12.35 -15.64 -34.53
CA ARG A 498 13.02 -14.33 -34.27
C ARG A 498 13.07 -13.42 -35.49
N TYR A 499 13.37 -13.96 -36.67
CA TYR A 499 13.57 -13.19 -37.89
C TYR A 499 12.35 -13.16 -38.83
N GLY A 500 11.35 -14.01 -38.56
CA GLY A 500 10.09 -14.01 -39.30
C GLY A 500 8.95 -13.45 -38.51
N LYS A 501 8.37 -14.24 -37.61
CA LYS A 501 7.11 -13.94 -36.90
C LYS A 501 7.18 -12.74 -35.99
N ILE A 502 8.30 -12.55 -35.27
CA ILE A 502 8.46 -11.39 -34.37
C ILE A 502 8.59 -10.12 -35.19
N GLN A 503 9.41 -10.10 -36.25
CA GLN A 503 9.56 -8.92 -37.10
C GLN A 503 8.26 -8.52 -37.83
N GLU A 504 7.43 -9.49 -38.21
CA GLU A 504 6.12 -9.23 -38.81
C GLU A 504 5.20 -8.55 -37.80
N ALA A 505 5.12 -9.08 -36.58
CA ALA A 505 4.32 -8.47 -35.50
C ALA A 505 4.83 -7.08 -35.09
N GLU A 506 6.14 -6.85 -35.09
CA GLU A 506 6.74 -5.52 -34.85
C GLU A 506 6.37 -4.50 -35.95
N LYS A 507 6.32 -4.93 -37.23
CA LYS A 507 5.88 -4.08 -38.33
C LYS A 507 4.39 -3.73 -38.21
N GLU A 508 3.56 -4.70 -37.84
CA GLU A 508 2.13 -4.45 -37.57
C GLU A 508 1.94 -3.46 -36.42
N ILE A 509 2.69 -3.58 -35.34
CA ILE A 509 2.67 -2.64 -34.23
C ILE A 509 3.04 -1.24 -34.70
N ALA A 510 4.11 -1.10 -35.47
CA ALA A 510 4.54 0.21 -36.00
C ALA A 510 3.48 0.86 -36.91
N ALA A 511 2.79 0.06 -37.73
CA ALA A 511 1.69 0.55 -38.56
C ALA A 511 0.50 1.03 -37.73
N PHE A 512 0.08 0.24 -36.74
CA PHE A 512 -1.03 0.62 -35.83
C PHE A 512 -0.68 1.82 -34.95
N GLN A 513 0.58 1.95 -34.51
CA GLN A 513 1.05 3.12 -33.78
C GLN A 513 0.98 4.40 -34.61
N GLU A 514 1.34 4.34 -35.90
CA GLU A 514 1.23 5.49 -36.78
C GLU A 514 -0.25 5.85 -37.06
N GLU A 515 -1.10 4.85 -37.24
CA GLU A 515 -2.55 5.06 -37.40
C GLU A 515 -3.15 5.69 -36.13
N TYR A 516 -2.75 5.20 -34.95
CA TYR A 516 -3.17 5.78 -33.67
C TYR A 516 -2.66 7.23 -33.51
N ARG A 517 -1.41 7.51 -33.86
CA ARG A 517 -0.84 8.85 -33.81
C ARG A 517 -1.64 9.83 -34.68
N LEU A 518 -2.04 9.42 -35.89
CA LEU A 518 -2.89 10.20 -36.77
C LEU A 518 -4.30 10.41 -36.21
N ALA A 519 -4.91 9.35 -35.63
CA ALA A 519 -6.22 9.43 -35.00
C ALA A 519 -6.21 10.29 -33.70
N SER A 520 -5.05 10.44 -33.08
CA SER A 520 -4.85 11.25 -31.87
C SER A 520 -4.37 12.68 -32.16
N ALA A 521 -4.13 13.04 -33.40
CA ALA A 521 -3.62 14.37 -33.80
C ALA A 521 -4.55 15.54 -33.41
N SER A 522 -5.86 15.29 -33.28
CA SER A 522 -6.87 16.24 -32.77
C SER A 522 -7.12 16.16 -31.26
N GLY A 523 -6.23 15.49 -30.49
CA GLY A 523 -6.30 15.23 -29.06
C GLY A 523 -6.53 13.73 -28.76
N SER A 524 -5.68 13.14 -27.94
CA SER A 524 -5.92 11.77 -27.44
C SER A 524 -6.98 11.80 -26.34
N MET A 525 -7.97 10.92 -26.45
CA MET A 525 -8.98 10.70 -25.42
C MET A 525 -8.56 9.61 -24.43
N ILE A 526 -7.49 8.88 -24.73
CA ILE A 526 -6.95 7.79 -23.94
C ILE A 526 -5.50 8.10 -23.60
N LYS A 527 -5.17 8.17 -22.34
CA LYS A 527 -3.80 8.26 -21.83
C LYS A 527 -3.19 6.86 -21.81
N GLU A 528 -1.97 6.69 -22.32
CA GLU A 528 -1.30 5.39 -22.43
C GLU A 528 -0.06 5.27 -21.54
N GLU A 529 0.41 6.39 -21.03
CA GLU A 529 1.68 6.47 -20.31
C GLU A 529 1.45 6.97 -18.89
N VAL A 530 1.99 6.24 -17.92
CA VAL A 530 2.07 6.70 -16.54
C VAL A 530 3.16 7.75 -16.45
N ASP A 531 2.82 8.94 -15.99
CA ASP A 531 3.73 10.04 -15.76
C ASP A 531 3.84 10.40 -14.27
N ALA A 532 4.63 11.42 -13.95
CA ALA A 532 4.82 11.90 -12.59
C ALA A 532 3.50 12.38 -11.93
N GLN A 533 2.56 12.87 -12.73
CA GLN A 533 1.27 13.35 -12.23
C GLN A 533 0.39 12.20 -11.73
N ASP A 534 0.35 11.07 -12.45
CA ASP A 534 -0.41 9.88 -12.02
C ASP A 534 0.10 9.36 -10.68
N VAL A 535 1.42 9.29 -10.54
CA VAL A 535 2.06 8.89 -9.28
C VAL A 535 1.71 9.88 -8.16
N ALA A 536 1.77 11.19 -8.43
CA ALA A 536 1.40 12.22 -7.48
C ALA A 536 -0.07 12.12 -7.05
N GLU A 537 -0.97 11.71 -7.95
CA GLU A 537 -2.37 11.47 -7.61
C GLU A 537 -2.55 10.27 -6.67
N VAL A 538 -1.80 9.19 -6.89
CA VAL A 538 -1.81 8.04 -5.97
C VAL A 538 -1.29 8.46 -4.59
N VAL A 539 -0.16 9.15 -4.54
CA VAL A 539 0.38 9.69 -3.28
C VAL A 539 -0.64 10.59 -2.58
N SER A 540 -1.34 11.45 -3.35
CA SER A 540 -2.38 12.33 -2.80
C SER A 540 -3.53 11.54 -2.15
N ARG A 541 -3.93 10.43 -2.75
CA ARG A 541 -4.97 9.55 -2.18
C ARG A 541 -4.51 8.84 -0.91
N TRP A 542 -3.28 8.34 -0.88
CA TRP A 542 -2.76 7.62 0.28
C TRP A 542 -2.50 8.52 1.47
N THR A 543 -2.02 9.72 1.21
CA THR A 543 -1.59 10.65 2.26
C THR A 543 -2.63 11.73 2.60
N GLY A 544 -3.62 11.93 1.72
CA GLY A 544 -4.55 13.05 1.82
C GLY A 544 -3.95 14.41 1.44
N ILE A 545 -2.70 14.44 0.94
CA ILE A 545 -1.98 15.65 0.57
C ILE A 545 -2.21 15.95 -0.92
N PRO A 546 -2.62 17.14 -1.33
CA PRO A 546 -2.88 17.46 -2.74
C PRO A 546 -1.57 17.63 -3.55
N VAL A 547 -0.78 16.56 -3.66
CA VAL A 547 0.56 16.55 -4.28
C VAL A 547 0.50 16.95 -5.75
N THR A 548 -0.56 16.60 -6.47
CA THR A 548 -0.76 16.93 -7.88
C THR A 548 -0.76 18.44 -8.18
N ARG A 549 -1.30 19.23 -7.27
CA ARG A 549 -1.31 20.69 -7.37
C ARG A 549 0.05 21.31 -7.02
N MET A 550 0.92 20.55 -6.34
CA MET A 550 2.22 21.00 -5.88
C MET A 550 3.31 20.93 -6.97
N LEU A 551 3.19 20.07 -7.98
CA LEU A 551 4.25 19.82 -8.98
C LEU A 551 4.36 20.90 -10.07
N ALA A 552 3.27 21.46 -10.56
CA ALA A 552 3.29 22.33 -11.75
C ALA A 552 3.25 23.85 -11.44
N SER A 553 2.61 24.27 -10.33
CA SER A 553 2.42 25.68 -10.00
C SER A 553 3.16 26.13 -8.73
N GLU A 554 3.87 25.25 -8.07
CA GLU A 554 4.46 25.52 -6.76
C GLU A 554 5.57 26.58 -6.80
N ARG A 555 6.44 26.53 -7.78
CA ARG A 555 7.54 27.51 -7.88
C ARG A 555 7.01 28.93 -8.03
N GLU A 556 6.03 29.12 -8.89
CA GLU A 556 5.44 30.43 -9.16
C GLU A 556 4.60 30.91 -7.98
N LYS A 557 3.81 30.04 -7.36
CA LYS A 557 3.05 30.34 -6.15
C LYS A 557 3.94 30.68 -4.97
N LEU A 558 5.03 29.97 -4.76
CA LEU A 558 5.97 30.25 -3.67
C LEU A 558 6.69 31.59 -3.85
N LEU A 559 6.89 32.03 -5.09
CA LEU A 559 7.45 33.37 -5.36
C LEU A 559 6.46 34.48 -5.02
N HIS A 560 5.14 34.22 -5.09
CA HIS A 560 4.07 35.17 -4.75
C HIS A 560 3.34 34.83 -3.45
N MET A 561 4.02 34.10 -2.54
CA MET A 561 3.42 33.61 -1.30
C MET A 561 2.95 34.76 -0.40
N GLU A 562 3.71 35.84 -0.31
CA GLU A 562 3.35 36.99 0.49
C GLU A 562 2.03 37.60 0.00
N ASP A 563 1.86 37.78 -1.32
CA ASP A 563 0.65 38.36 -1.90
C ASP A 563 -0.60 37.51 -1.57
N GLU A 564 -0.43 36.18 -1.62
CA GLU A 564 -1.51 35.24 -1.29
C GLU A 564 -1.88 35.28 0.20
N LEU A 565 -0.89 35.32 1.09
CA LEU A 565 -1.12 35.43 2.53
C LEU A 565 -1.76 36.78 2.90
N HIS A 566 -1.39 37.89 2.23
CA HIS A 566 -2.00 39.19 2.42
C HIS A 566 -3.47 39.27 1.99
N LYS A 567 -3.98 38.38 1.16
CA LYS A 567 -5.43 38.32 0.86
C LYS A 567 -6.27 37.99 2.10
N ARG A 568 -5.68 37.32 3.08
CA ARG A 568 -6.37 36.87 4.29
C ARG A 568 -5.86 37.56 5.55
N VAL A 569 -4.56 37.90 5.60
CA VAL A 569 -3.92 38.53 6.73
C VAL A 569 -3.51 39.96 6.34
N ILE A 570 -4.06 40.92 7.02
CA ILE A 570 -3.79 42.35 6.76
C ILE A 570 -2.69 42.86 7.69
N GLY A 571 -1.74 43.58 7.11
CA GLY A 571 -0.53 44.04 7.83
C GLY A 571 0.42 42.88 8.06
N GLN A 572 1.27 43.00 9.07
CA GLN A 572 2.19 41.93 9.54
C GLN A 572 3.25 41.50 8.50
N GLU A 573 3.76 42.49 7.73
CA GLU A 573 4.70 42.22 6.61
C GLU A 573 5.92 41.43 7.06
N GLN A 574 6.50 41.73 8.24
CA GLN A 574 7.65 41.00 8.77
C GLN A 574 7.34 39.55 9.07
N ALA A 575 6.16 39.28 9.65
CA ALA A 575 5.75 37.91 9.96
C ALA A 575 5.55 37.08 8.70
N ILE A 576 4.89 37.68 7.71
CA ILE A 576 4.61 37.01 6.42
C ILE A 576 5.92 36.76 5.67
N ALA A 577 6.85 37.72 5.61
CA ALA A 577 8.15 37.56 4.96
C ALA A 577 9.00 36.47 5.64
N ALA A 578 9.10 36.47 6.97
CA ALA A 578 9.86 35.47 7.71
C ALA A 578 9.38 34.03 7.44
N ILE A 579 8.05 33.83 7.44
CA ILE A 579 7.46 32.53 7.14
C ILE A 579 7.72 32.14 5.67
N SER A 580 7.49 33.07 4.73
CA SER A 580 7.67 32.84 3.31
C SER A 580 9.12 32.43 2.99
N ASP A 581 10.08 33.10 3.58
CA ASP A 581 11.51 32.78 3.42
C ASP A 581 11.88 31.42 4.00
N ALA A 582 11.35 31.06 5.17
CA ALA A 582 11.60 29.75 5.76
C ALA A 582 11.01 28.62 4.90
N VAL A 583 9.78 28.79 4.39
CA VAL A 583 9.16 27.84 3.48
C VAL A 583 9.96 27.72 2.17
N ARG A 584 10.38 28.86 1.58
CA ARG A 584 11.23 28.87 0.37
C ARG A 584 12.56 28.15 0.61
N ARG A 585 13.26 28.40 1.71
CA ARG A 585 14.52 27.70 2.06
C ARG A 585 14.31 26.20 2.15
N SER A 586 13.26 25.76 2.82
CA SER A 586 12.94 24.34 2.95
C SER A 586 12.60 23.70 1.59
N ARG A 587 11.84 24.39 0.74
CA ARG A 587 11.47 23.88 -0.59
C ARG A 587 12.62 23.88 -1.58
N ALA A 588 13.58 24.77 -1.40
CA ALA A 588 14.83 24.81 -2.18
C ALA A 588 15.86 23.75 -1.72
N GLY A 589 15.57 22.97 -0.67
CA GLY A 589 16.50 21.99 -0.13
C GLY A 589 17.67 22.59 0.64
N LEU A 590 17.58 23.84 1.05
CA LEU A 590 18.62 24.59 1.76
C LEU A 590 18.47 24.51 3.30
N ASN A 591 17.51 23.75 3.79
CA ASN A 591 17.28 23.54 5.22
C ASN A 591 17.91 22.22 5.70
N ASP A 592 18.22 22.09 7.01
CA ASP A 592 18.64 20.80 7.58
C ASP A 592 17.51 19.77 7.42
N PRO A 593 17.72 18.67 6.69
CA PRO A 593 16.68 17.68 6.41
C PRO A 593 16.16 16.96 7.67
N ARG A 594 16.83 17.13 8.81
CA ARG A 594 16.42 16.55 10.09
C ARG A 594 15.43 17.40 10.85
N LYS A 595 15.31 18.69 10.54
CA LYS A 595 14.48 19.65 11.26
C LYS A 595 13.08 19.82 10.62
N PRO A 596 12.11 20.36 11.35
CA PRO A 596 10.85 20.83 10.76
C PRO A 596 11.08 21.84 9.63
N ILE A 597 10.05 22.07 8.78
CA ILE A 597 10.09 23.08 7.70
C ILE A 597 10.45 24.46 8.24
N GLY A 598 9.89 24.79 9.40
CA GLY A 598 10.19 26.02 10.15
C GLY A 598 9.55 25.98 11.52
N SER A 599 10.15 26.75 12.44
CA SER A 599 9.72 26.89 13.82
C SER A 599 9.68 28.38 14.20
N PHE A 600 8.53 28.83 14.67
CA PHE A 600 8.26 30.25 14.88
C PHE A 600 7.67 30.53 16.26
N ILE A 601 8.09 31.63 16.89
CA ILE A 601 7.34 32.25 18.02
C ILE A 601 6.69 33.51 17.54
N PHE A 602 5.38 33.61 17.64
CA PHE A 602 4.58 34.82 17.36
C PHE A 602 4.26 35.54 18.64
N LEU A 603 4.84 36.71 18.78
CA LEU A 603 4.65 37.62 19.91
C LEU A 603 3.69 38.75 19.54
N GLY A 604 2.87 39.20 20.45
CA GLY A 604 2.00 40.34 20.23
C GLY A 604 0.70 40.29 21.02
N THR A 605 -0.04 41.36 20.99
CA THR A 605 -1.32 41.47 21.67
C THR A 605 -2.39 40.53 21.08
N THR A 606 -3.48 40.35 21.77
CA THR A 606 -4.59 39.53 21.29
C THR A 606 -5.29 40.21 20.11
N GLY A 607 -5.68 39.40 19.08
CA GLY A 607 -6.48 39.94 17.97
C GLY A 607 -5.72 40.61 16.85
N VAL A 608 -4.37 40.51 16.82
CA VAL A 608 -3.51 41.08 15.76
C VAL A 608 -3.29 40.14 14.56
N GLY A 609 -3.84 38.89 14.58
CA GLY A 609 -3.80 37.99 13.43
C GLY A 609 -2.91 36.77 13.59
N LYS A 610 -2.28 36.49 14.74
CA LYS A 610 -1.37 35.36 14.96
C LYS A 610 -1.96 33.98 14.51
N THR A 611 -3.15 33.68 15.01
CA THR A 611 -3.84 32.41 14.65
C THR A 611 -4.35 32.41 13.21
N GLU A 612 -4.73 33.60 12.69
CA GLU A 612 -5.21 33.72 11.30
C GLU A 612 -4.08 33.48 10.28
N LEU A 613 -2.85 33.94 10.59
CA LEU A 613 -1.69 33.68 9.76
C LEU A 613 -1.36 32.19 9.70
N ALA A 614 -1.49 31.47 10.83
CA ALA A 614 -1.30 30.03 10.86
C ALA A 614 -2.34 29.28 9.99
N LYS A 615 -3.61 29.75 10.00
CA LYS A 615 -4.67 29.21 9.13
C LYS A 615 -4.43 29.52 7.66
N ALA A 616 -4.07 30.77 7.35
CA ALA A 616 -3.76 31.19 5.99
C ALA A 616 -2.59 30.40 5.41
N LEU A 617 -1.59 30.10 6.24
CA LEU A 617 -0.44 29.27 5.87
C LEU A 617 -0.87 27.83 5.58
N ALA A 618 -1.71 27.22 6.43
CA ALA A 618 -2.23 25.89 6.21
C ALA A 618 -3.06 25.80 4.91
N GLU A 619 -3.92 26.78 4.67
CA GLU A 619 -4.70 26.87 3.43
C GLU A 619 -3.81 27.04 2.19
N PHE A 620 -2.79 27.90 2.28
CA PHE A 620 -1.87 28.12 1.17
C PHE A 620 -1.04 26.88 0.83
N LEU A 621 -0.45 26.24 1.85
CA LEU A 621 0.47 25.10 1.64
C LEU A 621 -0.26 23.79 1.36
N PHE A 622 -1.42 23.57 2.00
CA PHE A 622 -2.13 22.29 1.98
C PHE A 622 -3.51 22.38 1.34
N ASN A 623 -3.91 23.59 0.89
CA ASN A 623 -5.20 23.89 0.27
C ASN A 623 -6.42 23.53 1.16
N ASP A 624 -6.18 23.43 2.47
CA ASP A 624 -7.19 23.14 3.50
C ASP A 624 -6.75 23.75 4.82
N ASP A 625 -7.55 24.63 5.38
CA ASP A 625 -7.29 25.26 6.68
C ASP A 625 -7.46 24.27 7.86
N GLN A 626 -8.07 23.10 7.62
CA GLN A 626 -8.16 21.99 8.57
C GLN A 626 -6.82 21.22 8.71
N MET A 627 -5.86 21.47 7.83
CA MET A 627 -4.50 20.93 7.95
C MET A 627 -3.67 21.69 8.99
N MET A 628 -4.32 22.24 9.98
CA MET A 628 -3.74 22.86 11.17
C MET A 628 -4.16 22.09 12.42
N THR A 629 -3.16 21.64 13.20
CA THR A 629 -3.39 21.08 14.54
C THR A 629 -3.17 22.18 15.57
N ARG A 630 -4.25 22.58 16.25
CA ARG A 630 -4.18 23.57 17.32
C ARG A 630 -4.22 22.90 18.68
N ILE A 631 -3.25 23.21 19.52
CA ILE A 631 -3.15 22.75 20.91
C ILE A 631 -3.02 23.97 21.81
N ASP A 632 -3.96 24.13 22.73
CA ASP A 632 -3.96 25.20 23.71
C ASP A 632 -3.10 24.79 24.90
N MET A 633 -1.99 25.52 25.11
CA MET A 633 -1.04 25.20 26.16
C MET A 633 -1.57 25.50 27.57
N SER A 634 -2.67 26.25 27.68
CA SER A 634 -3.34 26.44 28.97
C SER A 634 -3.91 25.15 29.57
N GLU A 635 -4.14 24.11 28.75
CA GLU A 635 -4.54 22.77 29.19
C GLU A 635 -3.37 21.93 29.72
N TYR A 636 -2.12 22.39 29.53
CA TYR A 636 -0.87 21.64 29.83
C TYR A 636 0.01 22.33 30.86
N GLN A 637 -0.62 22.99 31.82
CA GLN A 637 0.05 23.71 32.93
C GLN A 637 0.59 22.74 33.99
N GLU A 638 0.00 21.58 34.14
CA GLU A 638 0.37 20.58 35.14
C GLU A 638 1.18 19.43 34.54
N ARG A 639 2.14 18.91 35.31
CA ARG A 639 3.05 17.85 34.88
C ARG A 639 2.35 16.59 34.32
N HIS A 640 1.24 16.19 34.93
CA HIS A 640 0.50 15.02 34.46
C HIS A 640 -0.26 15.29 33.13
N ALA A 641 -0.58 16.54 32.83
CA ALA A 641 -1.20 16.88 31.56
C ALA A 641 -0.22 16.75 30.38
N VAL A 642 1.08 16.92 30.63
CA VAL A 642 2.14 16.81 29.62
C VAL A 642 2.17 15.41 29.00
N SER A 643 1.89 14.37 29.77
CA SER A 643 1.82 12.99 29.25
C SER A 643 0.71 12.81 28.18
N ARG A 644 -0.33 13.64 28.17
CA ARG A 644 -1.35 13.61 27.10
C ARG A 644 -0.83 14.05 25.74
N LEU A 645 0.28 14.81 25.67
CA LEU A 645 0.87 15.20 24.38
C LEU A 645 1.56 14.02 23.69
N VAL A 646 2.22 13.16 24.47
CA VAL A 646 3.05 12.06 23.95
C VAL A 646 2.39 10.69 24.17
N GLY A 647 1.44 10.61 25.08
CA GLY A 647 0.75 9.39 25.52
C GLY A 647 1.06 9.02 26.97
N ALA A 648 0.17 8.29 27.62
CA ALA A 648 0.34 7.85 29.01
C ALA A 648 1.35 6.68 29.09
N PRO A 649 2.17 6.61 30.15
CA PRO A 649 3.08 5.47 30.37
C PRO A 649 2.31 4.14 30.56
N PRO A 650 2.95 2.99 30.34
CA PRO A 650 2.35 1.68 30.57
C PRO A 650 1.80 1.57 32.01
N GLY A 651 0.55 1.12 32.11
CA GLY A 651 -0.14 0.93 33.41
C GLY A 651 -0.94 2.13 33.90
N TYR A 652 -0.95 3.25 33.20
CA TYR A 652 -1.79 4.42 33.51
C TYR A 652 -3.04 4.45 32.62
N VAL A 653 -4.11 5.06 33.13
CA VAL A 653 -5.36 5.28 32.39
C VAL A 653 -5.08 6.14 31.16
N GLY A 654 -5.55 5.70 29.98
CA GLY A 654 -5.32 6.38 28.68
C GLY A 654 -4.08 5.89 27.92
N TYR A 655 -3.41 4.82 28.35
CA TYR A 655 -2.27 4.23 27.62
C TYR A 655 -2.63 3.83 26.18
N ASP A 656 -3.85 3.35 25.94
CA ASP A 656 -4.31 2.92 24.61
C ASP A 656 -4.67 4.08 23.70
N GLU A 657 -4.95 5.26 24.21
CA GLU A 657 -5.45 6.42 23.44
C GLU A 657 -4.35 7.17 22.65
N GLY A 658 -3.08 6.92 22.86
CA GLY A 658 -2.01 7.67 22.19
C GLY A 658 -1.92 9.15 22.59
N GLY A 659 -0.84 9.84 22.28
CA GLY A 659 -0.64 11.25 22.61
C GLY A 659 -1.35 12.18 21.62
N GLN A 660 -1.95 13.26 22.11
CA GLN A 660 -2.67 14.23 21.26
C GLN A 660 -1.78 14.83 20.16
N LEU A 661 -0.57 15.27 20.51
CA LEU A 661 0.37 15.84 19.55
C LEU A 661 0.91 14.77 18.60
N THR A 662 1.36 13.64 19.15
CA THR A 662 1.96 12.55 18.37
C THR A 662 0.93 11.92 17.43
N GLU A 663 -0.28 11.67 17.89
CA GLU A 663 -1.33 11.08 17.06
C GLU A 663 -1.85 12.06 15.98
N ALA A 664 -1.95 13.35 16.30
CA ALA A 664 -2.36 14.37 15.33
C ALA A 664 -1.36 14.49 14.18
N VAL A 665 -0.06 14.54 14.48
CA VAL A 665 0.99 14.63 13.45
C VAL A 665 1.15 13.30 12.71
N ARG A 666 1.00 12.15 13.38
CA ARG A 666 1.00 10.86 12.73
C ARG A 666 -0.09 10.73 11.67
N ARG A 667 -1.29 11.27 11.96
CA ARG A 667 -2.43 11.28 11.01
C ARG A 667 -2.28 12.34 9.93
N LYS A 668 -1.64 13.48 10.26
CA LYS A 668 -1.42 14.61 9.35
C LYS A 668 0.06 15.01 9.39
N PRO A 669 0.96 14.23 8.76
CA PRO A 669 2.40 14.49 8.82
C PRO A 669 2.80 15.77 8.09
N TYR A 670 1.91 16.31 7.25
CA TYR A 670 2.00 17.61 6.61
C TYR A 670 0.94 18.52 7.20
N SER A 671 1.34 19.33 8.17
CA SER A 671 0.41 20.22 8.86
C SER A 671 1.12 21.39 9.51
N VAL A 672 0.37 22.42 9.81
CA VAL A 672 0.79 23.49 10.73
C VAL A 672 0.42 23.04 12.15
N VAL A 673 1.41 22.94 13.02
CA VAL A 673 1.21 22.68 14.45
C VAL A 673 1.23 24.03 15.17
N LEU A 674 0.07 24.44 15.65
CA LEU A 674 -0.10 25.68 16.40
C LEU A 674 -0.19 25.39 17.90
N LEU A 675 0.83 25.79 18.66
CA LEU A 675 0.88 25.72 20.11
C LEU A 675 0.49 27.10 20.66
N ASP A 676 -0.75 27.24 21.08
CA ASP A 676 -1.31 28.52 21.49
C ASP A 676 -1.01 28.81 22.97
N GLU A 677 -0.64 30.04 23.30
CA GLU A 677 -0.30 30.53 24.67
C GLU A 677 0.85 29.72 25.34
N ILE A 678 1.97 29.55 24.60
CA ILE A 678 3.12 28.73 25.02
C ILE A 678 3.67 29.08 26.40
N GLU A 679 3.53 30.31 26.85
CA GLU A 679 3.93 30.79 28.18
C GLU A 679 3.21 30.12 29.33
N LYS A 680 2.06 29.51 29.09
CA LYS A 680 1.28 28.80 30.11
C LYS A 680 1.67 27.33 30.25
N ALA A 681 2.50 26.81 29.35
CA ALA A 681 2.92 25.41 29.34
C ALA A 681 3.81 25.07 30.52
N HIS A 682 3.65 23.85 31.05
CA HIS A 682 4.59 23.29 32.03
C HIS A 682 6.01 23.19 31.43
N PRO A 683 7.09 23.40 32.21
CA PRO A 683 8.48 23.32 31.73
C PRO A 683 8.85 22.03 30.99
N ASP A 684 8.22 20.91 31.31
CA ASP A 684 8.46 19.62 30.65
C ASP A 684 7.97 19.62 29.18
N VAL A 685 7.02 20.47 28.78
CA VAL A 685 6.59 20.63 27.40
C VAL A 685 7.76 21.13 26.54
N PHE A 686 8.55 22.06 27.05
CA PHE A 686 9.72 22.58 26.32
C PHE A 686 10.77 21.49 26.10
N ASN A 687 10.93 20.56 27.04
CA ASN A 687 11.87 19.44 26.89
C ASN A 687 11.42 18.50 25.75
N ILE A 688 10.09 18.26 25.59
CA ILE A 688 9.53 17.49 24.48
C ILE A 688 9.76 18.22 23.15
N LEU A 689 9.49 19.52 23.13
CA LEU A 689 9.65 20.33 21.93
C LEU A 689 11.11 20.46 21.49
N LEU A 690 12.08 20.44 22.40
CA LEU A 690 13.50 20.42 22.05
C LEU A 690 13.84 19.23 21.14
N GLN A 691 13.31 18.05 21.42
CA GLN A 691 13.53 16.88 20.58
C GLN A 691 12.91 17.06 19.18
N VAL A 692 11.74 17.67 19.11
CA VAL A 692 11.07 17.95 17.84
C VAL A 692 11.86 18.97 17.02
N LEU A 693 12.37 20.03 17.65
CA LEU A 693 13.08 21.13 16.99
C LEU A 693 14.49 20.74 16.53
N ASP A 694 15.15 19.81 17.24
CA ASP A 694 16.50 19.34 16.89
C ASP A 694 16.48 18.21 15.86
N ASP A 695 15.67 17.16 16.13
CA ASP A 695 15.70 15.92 15.39
C ASP A 695 14.51 15.77 14.43
N GLY A 696 13.52 16.68 14.46
CA GLY A 696 12.28 16.58 13.66
C GLY A 696 11.48 15.32 13.92
N ARG A 697 11.63 14.73 15.10
CA ARG A 697 10.95 13.49 15.49
C ARG A 697 10.58 13.50 16.97
N LEU A 698 9.54 12.73 17.30
CA LEU A 698 9.12 12.54 18.68
C LEU A 698 8.69 11.10 18.88
N THR A 699 9.26 10.41 19.86
CA THR A 699 8.88 9.03 20.18
C THR A 699 7.72 9.04 21.17
N ASP A 700 6.63 8.35 20.82
CA ASP A 700 5.48 8.19 21.71
C ASP A 700 5.75 7.15 22.81
N ASN A 701 4.85 7.06 23.81
CA ASN A 701 4.97 6.12 24.91
C ASN A 701 4.81 4.63 24.50
N LYS A 702 4.40 4.35 23.25
CA LYS A 702 4.35 3.01 22.66
C LYS A 702 5.64 2.66 21.91
N GLY A 703 6.68 3.54 21.96
CA GLY A 703 7.95 3.37 21.27
C GLY A 703 7.92 3.74 19.78
N ARG A 704 6.80 4.30 19.27
CA ARG A 704 6.67 4.66 17.87
C ARG A 704 7.24 6.06 17.64
N THR A 705 8.10 6.20 16.65
CA THR A 705 8.65 7.50 16.25
C THR A 705 7.72 8.21 15.29
N VAL A 706 7.33 9.44 15.63
CA VAL A 706 6.49 10.31 14.82
C VAL A 706 7.37 11.36 14.15
N ASP A 707 7.19 11.55 12.86
CA ASP A 707 7.99 12.44 12.01
C ASP A 707 7.37 13.84 11.93
N PHE A 708 8.13 14.85 12.35
CA PHE A 708 7.78 16.27 12.32
C PHE A 708 8.52 17.07 11.24
N ARG A 709 9.39 16.43 10.44
CA ARG A 709 10.23 17.12 9.43
C ARG A 709 9.41 17.85 8.37
N ASN A 710 8.19 17.43 8.16
CA ASN A 710 7.28 18.03 7.19
C ASN A 710 6.21 18.93 7.84
N THR A 711 6.39 19.29 9.10
CA THR A 711 5.48 20.22 9.81
C THR A 711 6.08 21.61 9.91
N ILE A 712 5.21 22.61 10.07
CA ILE A 712 5.57 23.95 10.49
C ILE A 712 5.06 24.14 11.91
N ILE A 713 5.97 24.50 12.81
CA ILE A 713 5.64 24.68 14.23
C ILE A 713 5.51 26.17 14.53
N ILE A 714 4.34 26.58 14.95
CA ILE A 714 4.03 27.96 15.34
C ILE A 714 3.63 27.97 16.81
N MET A 715 4.33 28.74 17.59
CA MET A 715 4.03 28.98 18.99
C MET A 715 3.54 30.41 19.15
N THR A 716 2.36 30.60 19.72
CA THR A 716 1.89 31.98 19.99
C THR A 716 2.12 32.31 21.45
N SER A 717 2.41 33.54 21.70
CA SER A 717 2.58 34.07 23.05
C SER A 717 2.05 35.52 23.17
N ASN A 718 1.50 35.78 24.32
CA ASN A 718 1.11 37.14 24.73
C ASN A 718 2.14 37.80 25.67
N MET A 719 3.31 37.15 25.84
CA MET A 719 4.41 37.74 26.62
C MET A 719 4.84 39.08 26.03
N GLY A 720 5.13 40.01 26.89
CA GLY A 720 5.52 41.38 26.49
C GLY A 720 4.35 42.25 25.96
N SER A 721 3.12 41.78 25.96
CA SER A 721 1.96 42.57 25.48
C SER A 721 1.83 43.94 26.16
N GLN A 722 2.16 44.00 27.44
CA GLN A 722 2.12 45.27 28.20
C GLN A 722 3.22 46.23 27.71
N VAL A 723 4.44 45.74 27.51
CA VAL A 723 5.56 46.52 26.97
C VAL A 723 5.27 47.00 25.55
N ILE A 724 4.69 46.12 24.71
CA ILE A 724 4.26 46.49 23.37
C ILE A 724 3.20 47.60 23.42
N GLN A 725 2.22 47.47 24.31
CA GLN A 725 1.16 48.46 24.44
C GLN A 725 1.69 49.81 24.93
N GLU A 726 2.52 49.82 25.96
CA GLU A 726 3.11 51.02 26.52
C GLU A 726 3.98 51.76 25.50
N ASN A 727 4.92 51.08 24.87
CA ASN A 727 5.84 51.68 23.89
C ASN A 727 5.12 52.15 22.62
N PHE A 728 4.10 51.43 22.20
CA PHE A 728 3.36 51.80 21.00
C PHE A 728 2.27 52.85 21.26
N ALA A 729 1.64 52.88 22.47
CA ALA A 729 0.67 53.88 22.81
C ALA A 729 1.27 55.30 22.82
N GLU A 730 2.55 55.44 23.23
CA GLU A 730 3.25 56.69 23.21
C GLU A 730 3.63 57.20 21.80
N ALA A 731 3.83 56.27 20.87
CA ALA A 731 4.30 56.55 19.50
C ALA A 731 3.20 56.50 18.42
N PHE A 732 2.00 55.99 18.76
CA PHE A 732 0.94 55.71 17.81
C PHE A 732 0.03 56.94 17.59
N ASP A 733 0.33 57.67 16.51
CA ASP A 733 -0.47 58.81 16.03
C ASP A 733 -1.41 58.44 14.87
N GLY A 734 -1.90 57.22 14.86
CA GLY A 734 -2.76 56.68 13.78
C GLY A 734 -2.05 56.40 12.45
N LYS A 735 -0.74 56.53 12.39
CA LYS A 735 0.15 56.27 11.25
C LYS A 735 1.07 55.08 11.54
N LYS A 736 1.81 54.68 10.55
CA LYS A 736 2.83 53.63 10.68
C LYS A 736 3.86 54.01 11.75
N LEU A 737 4.14 53.08 12.66
CA LEU A 737 5.11 53.30 13.76
C LEU A 737 6.52 53.55 13.22
N PRO A 738 7.32 54.41 13.85
CA PRO A 738 8.76 54.56 13.51
C PRO A 738 9.53 53.27 13.73
N GLU A 739 10.38 52.89 12.78
CA GLU A 739 11.20 51.66 12.83
C GLU A 739 12.04 51.56 14.12
N GLU A 740 12.53 52.69 14.62
CA GLU A 740 13.33 52.73 15.86
C GLU A 740 12.52 52.30 17.09
N VAL A 741 11.23 52.68 17.15
CA VAL A 741 10.33 52.28 18.25
C VAL A 741 9.99 50.81 18.16
N VAL A 742 9.75 50.29 16.96
CA VAL A 742 9.45 48.89 16.72
C VAL A 742 10.66 48.03 17.13
N GLU A 743 11.87 48.42 16.73
CA GLU A 743 13.08 47.67 17.06
C GLU A 743 13.43 47.71 18.55
N LYS A 744 13.30 48.86 19.18
CA LYS A 744 13.46 49.00 20.63
C LYS A 744 12.49 48.15 21.42
N THR A 745 11.24 48.12 20.99
CA THR A 745 10.21 47.30 21.62
C THR A 745 10.49 45.82 21.41
N ARG A 746 10.92 45.43 20.21
CA ARG A 746 11.31 44.05 19.87
C ARG A 746 12.42 43.55 20.80
N LEU A 747 13.47 44.35 20.99
CA LEU A 747 14.58 44.02 21.88
C LEU A 747 14.14 43.83 23.32
N ALA A 748 13.29 44.75 23.82
CA ALA A 748 12.74 44.65 25.18
C ALA A 748 11.88 43.40 25.38
N VAL A 749 11.08 43.02 24.40
CA VAL A 749 10.26 41.79 24.45
C VAL A 749 11.12 40.55 24.36
N ILE A 750 12.18 40.54 23.53
CA ILE A 750 13.13 39.40 23.45
C ILE A 750 13.86 39.22 24.79
N ASP A 751 14.23 40.30 25.47
CA ASP A 751 14.88 40.21 26.78
C ASP A 751 13.92 39.66 27.86
N LEU A 752 12.65 40.01 27.82
CA LEU A 752 11.64 39.34 28.65
C LEU A 752 11.51 37.85 28.36
N LEU A 753 11.51 37.45 27.08
CA LEU A 753 11.49 36.06 26.67
C LEU A 753 12.69 35.29 27.23
N LYS A 754 13.90 35.84 27.17
CA LYS A 754 15.12 35.22 27.71
C LYS A 754 15.06 35.03 29.22
N GLN A 755 14.28 35.83 29.93
CA GLN A 755 14.09 35.65 31.38
C GLN A 755 13.10 34.53 31.72
N GLN A 756 12.14 34.24 30.85
CA GLN A 756 11.08 33.27 31.11
C GLN A 756 11.32 31.89 30.42
N LEU A 757 11.93 31.91 29.25
CA LEU A 757 12.24 30.72 28.47
C LEU A 757 13.74 30.38 28.54
N LYS A 758 14.07 29.10 28.59
CA LYS A 758 15.47 28.66 28.60
C LYS A 758 16.18 29.09 27.32
N PRO A 759 17.39 29.64 27.40
CA PRO A 759 18.20 30.04 26.23
C PRO A 759 18.37 28.89 25.22
N GLU A 760 18.49 27.67 25.75
CA GLU A 760 18.60 26.46 24.95
C GLU A 760 17.40 26.24 24.01
N PHE A 761 16.20 26.55 24.47
CA PHE A 761 15.00 26.45 23.67
C PHE A 761 14.91 27.56 22.60
N LEU A 762 15.21 28.82 23.01
CA LEU A 762 15.17 29.96 22.10
C LEU A 762 16.16 29.85 20.94
N ASN A 763 17.33 29.25 21.17
CA ASN A 763 18.37 29.07 20.16
C ASN A 763 18.01 28.01 19.09
N ARG A 764 16.94 27.24 19.30
CA ARG A 764 16.46 26.21 18.35
C ARG A 764 15.29 26.66 17.51
N ILE A 765 14.79 27.84 17.80
CA ILE A 765 13.69 28.44 17.05
C ILE A 765 14.26 29.23 15.87
N ASP A 766 13.73 29.00 14.67
CA ASP A 766 14.23 29.63 13.46
C ASP A 766 14.00 31.15 13.48
N GLU A 767 12.79 31.59 13.90
CA GLU A 767 12.46 33.02 13.92
C GLU A 767 11.52 33.39 15.08
N ILE A 768 11.79 34.52 15.70
CA ILE A 768 10.93 35.15 16.70
C ILE A 768 10.34 36.41 16.07
N VAL A 769 9.04 36.38 15.83
CA VAL A 769 8.32 37.39 15.08
C VAL A 769 7.39 38.18 16.00
N MET A 770 7.55 39.50 16.01
CA MET A 770 6.67 40.40 16.75
C MET A 770 5.59 40.91 15.81
N PHE A 771 4.34 40.72 16.20
CA PHE A 771 3.15 41.26 15.53
C PHE A 771 2.90 42.67 15.95
N GLU A 772 2.75 43.53 14.95
CA GLU A 772 2.46 44.94 15.19
C GLU A 772 0.97 45.18 15.49
N PRO A 773 0.60 46.22 16.26
CA PRO A 773 -0.77 46.62 16.42
C PRO A 773 -1.40 47.06 15.10
N LEU A 774 -2.67 46.69 14.91
CA LEU A 774 -3.41 47.03 13.70
C LEU A 774 -3.78 48.53 13.67
N THR A 775 -3.57 49.18 12.52
CA THR A 775 -4.02 50.53 12.27
C THR A 775 -5.52 50.58 11.95
N HIS A 776 -6.15 51.74 12.04
CA HIS A 776 -7.56 51.89 11.66
C HIS A 776 -7.83 51.48 10.21
N LYS A 777 -6.88 51.77 9.30
CA LYS A 777 -6.96 51.32 7.90
C LYS A 777 -6.88 49.80 7.75
N ASP A 778 -6.11 49.15 8.61
CA ASP A 778 -6.04 47.69 8.61
C ASP A 778 -7.36 47.08 9.08
N ILE A 779 -7.99 47.69 10.07
CA ILE A 779 -9.33 47.28 10.54
C ILE A 779 -10.37 47.46 9.43
N GLU A 780 -10.36 48.55 8.65
CA GLU A 780 -11.26 48.73 7.51
C GLU A 780 -11.11 47.61 6.48
N ARG A 781 -9.87 47.25 6.15
CA ARG A 781 -9.59 46.12 5.24
C ARG A 781 -10.06 44.78 5.82
N ILE A 782 -9.92 44.59 7.13
CA ILE A 782 -10.43 43.38 7.81
C ILE A 782 -11.96 43.33 7.75
N VAL A 783 -12.62 44.48 7.89
CA VAL A 783 -14.08 44.58 7.72
C VAL A 783 -14.48 44.16 6.29
N ASP A 784 -13.75 44.64 5.26
CA ASP A 784 -14.01 44.25 3.87
C ASP A 784 -13.90 42.73 3.67
N ILE A 785 -12.88 42.08 4.26
CA ILE A 785 -12.72 40.61 4.21
C ILE A 785 -13.90 39.90 4.89
N GLN A 786 -14.29 40.37 6.10
CA GLN A 786 -15.36 39.74 6.86
C GLN A 786 -16.74 39.95 6.20
N LEU A 787 -17.01 41.15 5.63
CA LEU A 787 -18.22 41.41 4.85
C LEU A 787 -18.21 40.62 3.52
N GLY A 788 -17.05 40.39 2.92
CA GLY A 788 -16.87 39.52 1.77
C GLY A 788 -17.29 38.05 2.04
N ILE A 789 -17.01 37.53 3.25
CA ILE A 789 -17.48 36.23 3.70
C ILE A 789 -19.01 36.20 3.81
N VAL A 790 -19.60 37.23 4.44
CA VAL A 790 -21.06 37.35 4.55
C VAL A 790 -21.72 37.46 3.17
N ARG A 791 -21.13 38.24 2.26
CA ARG A 791 -21.60 38.37 0.87
C ARG A 791 -21.61 37.05 0.13
N ARG A 792 -20.59 36.23 0.31
CA ARG A 792 -20.52 34.89 -0.29
C ARG A 792 -21.62 33.96 0.23
N MET A 793 -21.81 33.91 1.57
CA MET A 793 -22.89 33.12 2.18
C MET A 793 -24.29 33.55 1.68
N LEU A 794 -24.51 34.84 1.48
CA LEU A 794 -25.77 35.35 0.95
C LEU A 794 -25.94 35.04 -0.54
N SER A 795 -24.88 35.11 -1.33
CA SER A 795 -24.91 34.79 -2.76
C SER A 795 -25.28 33.34 -3.03
N GLU A 796 -24.86 32.42 -2.16
CA GLU A 796 -25.27 30.99 -2.21
C GLU A 796 -26.79 30.81 -2.03
N ASN A 797 -27.43 31.78 -1.35
CA ASN A 797 -28.89 31.84 -1.17
C ASN A 797 -29.60 32.74 -2.19
N GLY A 798 -28.89 33.17 -3.24
CA GLY A 798 -29.42 34.03 -4.31
C GLY A 798 -29.63 35.50 -3.90
N ILE A 799 -28.99 35.95 -2.82
CA ILE A 799 -29.11 37.31 -2.32
C ILE A 799 -27.79 38.07 -2.55
N ARG A 800 -27.88 39.23 -3.19
CA ARG A 800 -26.73 40.11 -3.40
C ARG A 800 -26.61 41.13 -2.29
N LEU A 801 -25.39 41.32 -1.77
CA LEU A 801 -25.07 42.28 -0.70
C LEU A 801 -24.11 43.34 -1.22
N GLU A 802 -24.43 44.60 -0.98
CA GLU A 802 -23.59 45.79 -1.22
C GLU A 802 -23.50 46.61 0.06
N TYR A 803 -22.42 47.35 0.24
CA TYR A 803 -22.24 48.21 1.40
C TYR A 803 -21.49 49.49 1.00
N SER A 804 -21.81 50.58 1.67
CA SER A 804 -21.17 51.87 1.46
C SER A 804 -19.86 51.98 2.24
N ASP A 805 -18.98 52.91 1.81
CA ASP A 805 -17.75 53.24 2.55
C ASP A 805 -18.04 53.72 3.96
N LYS A 806 -19.15 54.43 4.15
CA LYS A 806 -19.59 54.91 5.49
C LYS A 806 -19.99 53.74 6.40
N ALA A 807 -20.64 52.72 5.86
CA ALA A 807 -20.97 51.52 6.63
C ALA A 807 -19.70 50.75 7.04
N ARG A 808 -18.71 50.64 6.12
CA ARG A 808 -17.41 50.05 6.43
C ARG A 808 -16.69 50.77 7.55
N GLU A 809 -16.58 52.11 7.45
CA GLU A 809 -15.94 52.96 8.43
C GLU A 809 -16.65 52.92 9.81
N TRP A 810 -18.00 52.90 9.81
CA TRP A 810 -18.78 52.73 11.02
C TRP A 810 -18.50 51.39 11.72
N ILE A 811 -18.50 50.29 10.96
CA ILE A 811 -18.19 48.92 11.48
C ILE A 811 -16.75 48.90 12.01
N ALA A 812 -15.82 49.48 11.28
CA ALA A 812 -14.41 49.53 11.68
C ALA A 812 -14.25 50.32 13.00
N SER A 813 -14.88 51.48 13.12
CA SER A 813 -14.83 52.28 14.34
C SER A 813 -15.51 51.60 15.53
N ALA A 814 -16.66 50.95 15.33
CA ALA A 814 -17.35 50.18 16.36
C ALA A 814 -16.63 48.89 16.75
N GLY A 815 -15.82 48.33 15.84
CA GLY A 815 -15.08 47.07 16.02
C GLY A 815 -13.61 47.27 16.39
N TYR A 816 -13.09 48.46 16.43
CA TYR A 816 -11.73 48.77 16.83
C TYR A 816 -11.58 48.89 18.34
N ASP A 817 -10.68 48.12 18.89
CA ASP A 817 -10.27 48.20 20.29
C ASP A 817 -8.74 48.05 20.36
N PRO A 818 -8.03 49.06 20.89
CA PRO A 818 -6.58 49.04 21.01
C PRO A 818 -6.02 47.81 21.79
N LEU A 819 -6.81 47.29 22.73
CA LEU A 819 -6.43 46.16 23.59
C LEU A 819 -6.72 44.79 22.93
N TYR A 820 -7.83 44.73 22.19
CA TYR A 820 -8.32 43.48 21.61
C TYR A 820 -8.20 43.39 20.09
N GLY A 821 -7.59 44.38 19.45
CA GLY A 821 -7.33 44.46 18.02
C GLY A 821 -8.58 44.26 17.16
N ALA A 822 -8.55 43.41 16.18
CA ALA A 822 -9.69 43.11 15.29
C ALA A 822 -10.71 42.12 15.87
N ARG A 823 -10.51 41.55 17.06
CA ARG A 823 -11.40 40.52 17.62
C ARG A 823 -12.84 40.96 17.77
N PRO A 824 -13.14 42.24 18.15
CA PRO A 824 -14.50 42.73 18.23
C PRO A 824 -15.20 42.89 16.89
N VAL A 825 -14.48 43.12 15.78
CA VAL A 825 -15.07 43.35 14.43
C VAL A 825 -16.04 42.22 14.05
N LYS A 826 -15.65 40.97 14.25
CA LYS A 826 -16.52 39.82 13.94
C LYS A 826 -17.82 39.85 14.77
N ARG A 827 -17.74 40.26 16.02
CA ARG A 827 -18.93 40.38 16.88
C ARG A 827 -19.84 41.55 16.44
N VAL A 828 -19.24 42.67 16.02
CA VAL A 828 -19.97 43.81 15.49
C VAL A 828 -20.73 43.43 14.22
N ILE A 829 -20.05 42.78 13.28
CA ILE A 829 -20.69 42.28 12.05
C ILE A 829 -21.79 41.27 12.38
N GLN A 830 -21.54 40.31 13.26
CA GLN A 830 -22.54 39.35 13.70
C GLN A 830 -23.78 40.04 14.30
N ARG A 831 -23.57 41.02 15.18
CA ARG A 831 -24.64 41.68 15.90
C ARG A 831 -25.44 42.63 15.05
N TYR A 832 -24.77 43.49 14.26
CA TYR A 832 -25.39 44.60 13.56
C TYR A 832 -25.67 44.33 12.08
N VAL A 833 -25.04 43.30 11.47
CA VAL A 833 -25.26 42.95 10.08
C VAL A 833 -25.99 41.60 9.97
N VAL A 834 -25.38 40.52 10.44
CA VAL A 834 -25.90 39.16 10.21
C VAL A 834 -27.25 38.94 10.91
N ASN A 835 -27.36 39.35 12.18
CA ASN A 835 -28.60 39.18 12.92
C ASN A 835 -29.77 40.00 12.35
N ASP A 836 -29.55 41.24 11.89
CA ASP A 836 -30.57 42.06 11.29
C ASP A 836 -30.99 41.56 9.90
N LEU A 837 -30.02 41.14 9.08
CA LEU A 837 -30.28 40.49 7.80
C LEU A 837 -31.09 39.19 7.97
N SER A 838 -30.74 38.39 8.97
CA SER A 838 -31.44 37.12 9.23
C SER A 838 -32.89 37.34 9.58
N LYS A 839 -33.20 38.38 10.41
CA LYS A 839 -34.58 38.71 10.75
C LYS A 839 -35.37 39.14 9.53
N ARG A 840 -34.82 40.02 8.68
CA ARG A 840 -35.49 40.52 7.46
C ARG A 840 -35.72 39.41 6.43
N ILE A 841 -34.74 38.53 6.26
CA ILE A 841 -34.88 37.36 5.35
C ILE A 841 -35.99 36.43 5.84
N LEU A 842 -36.04 36.14 7.15
CA LEU A 842 -37.08 35.30 7.74
C LEU A 842 -38.47 35.94 7.73
N ALA A 843 -38.51 37.27 7.86
CA ALA A 843 -39.77 38.04 7.76
C ALA A 843 -40.30 38.18 6.31
N GLY A 844 -39.52 37.72 5.30
CA GLY A 844 -39.89 37.84 3.88
C GLY A 844 -39.84 39.30 3.37
N GLU A 845 -39.13 40.19 4.05
CA GLU A 845 -38.98 41.59 3.69
C GLU A 845 -37.91 41.82 2.61
N VAL A 846 -37.19 40.82 2.18
CA VAL A 846 -36.10 40.92 1.23
C VAL A 846 -36.55 40.52 -0.19
N ASP A 847 -36.48 41.47 -1.10
CA ASP A 847 -36.65 41.21 -2.53
C ASP A 847 -35.36 40.64 -3.13
N ARG A 848 -35.34 39.36 -3.43
CA ARG A 848 -34.16 38.63 -3.98
C ARG A 848 -33.73 39.15 -5.35
N SER A 849 -34.57 39.85 -6.07
CA SER A 849 -34.24 40.42 -7.39
C SER A 849 -33.32 41.62 -7.29
N LYS A 850 -33.29 42.31 -6.15
CA LYS A 850 -32.50 43.52 -5.88
C LYS A 850 -31.37 43.27 -4.88
N PRO A 851 -30.26 44.00 -4.95
CA PRO A 851 -29.22 43.93 -3.93
C PRO A 851 -29.69 44.53 -2.62
N ILE A 852 -29.30 43.96 -1.48
CA ILE A 852 -29.41 44.60 -0.18
C ILE A 852 -28.26 45.56 -0.04
N SER A 853 -28.53 46.82 0.17
CA SER A 853 -27.53 47.85 0.42
C SER A 853 -27.47 48.23 1.92
N ILE A 854 -26.25 48.17 2.47
CA ILE A 854 -25.99 48.60 3.86
C ILE A 854 -25.37 50.00 3.84
N ASP A 855 -25.94 50.91 4.58
CA ASP A 855 -25.40 52.25 4.78
C ASP A 855 -25.33 52.61 6.27
N ALA A 856 -24.54 53.62 6.63
CA ALA A 856 -24.44 54.11 8.02
C ALA A 856 -25.39 55.25 8.29
N GLY A 857 -26.27 55.08 9.29
CA GLY A 857 -26.99 56.14 9.93
C GLY A 857 -26.16 56.85 11.01
N LYS A 858 -26.78 57.75 11.80
CA LYS A 858 -26.06 58.47 12.87
C LYS A 858 -25.53 57.53 13.97
N ASP A 859 -26.29 56.51 14.37
CA ASP A 859 -25.95 55.60 15.48
C ASP A 859 -26.17 54.10 15.15
N SER A 860 -26.57 53.76 13.92
CA SER A 860 -26.87 52.41 13.51
C SER A 860 -26.71 52.22 12.02
N LEU A 861 -26.61 50.96 11.59
CA LEU A 861 -26.63 50.61 10.17
C LEU A 861 -28.06 50.59 9.63
N THR A 862 -28.22 51.08 8.42
CA THR A 862 -29.49 51.08 7.69
C THR A 862 -29.42 50.09 6.51
N PHE A 863 -30.52 49.39 6.30
CA PHE A 863 -30.62 48.39 5.23
C PHE A 863 -31.73 48.81 4.28
N SER A 864 -31.39 48.86 2.99
CA SER A 864 -32.33 49.09 1.90
C SER A 864 -32.23 47.99 0.87
N ASN A 865 -33.39 47.59 0.29
CA ASN A 865 -33.48 46.53 -0.67
C ASN A 865 -34.42 46.87 -1.80
#